data_86a2ed722ad6711c18ef3d1e1ebf429c
#
_entry.id   86a2ed722ad6711c18ef3d1e1ebf429c
#
_cell.length_a   1.000
_cell.length_b   1.000
_cell.length_c   1.000
_cell.angle_alpha   90.00
_cell.angle_beta   90.00
_cell.angle_gamma   90.00
#
_symmetry.space_group_name_H-M   'P 1'
#
loop_
_entity.id
_entity.type
_entity.pdbx_description
1 polymer ?
#
loop_
_entity_poly.entity_id
_entity_poly.type
_entity_poly.pdbx_seq_one_letter_code
_entity_poly.pdbx_strand_id
1 'polypeptide(L)'
;MTYRIGFDIGSTTIKAVVMDDNGTILYKSYERHMAQIREMALKKIEELKEMLGDEPFYFALSGSAALGMSQEGDLPFVQEVFASAQAVRKHYPEVDAAIELGGEDAKILFFQGAVEQRMNSTCAGGTGAFIDQMASLLNIDLETMDKLSLAHHRLYPIASRCGVFAKTDIQPLINQGADKADLCASIFQAVVDQTITSLAQGHRIEGNILFLGGPLYFMKGLRQRFKETLNLDDDHAVCPDIAIHFVAFGTAICASERFTYDELHDKLEALKNMPVREEESEPLFENEEDYEEFVRRHQRSDVSYGDISTYTGKAYLGVDSGSTTTKLVLVGEAEELLYEAYTSNQGSPLDVVVEHLKKIYALGEGRITIAGSCATGYGEELMKHAFHLDEGAVETMAHYEAARHFNPNVDYILDIGGQDIKCFKIKDGRIDDIVLNEACSSGCGSFLETFAKSLGYSAQEFAQLGLKARHPVNLGTRCTVFMNSGVKQAQKNGASIEDISAGLCRSVVKNALYKVIRARRREDIGDEIVVQGGTFRNDSVLRSFEQELGTQVIRPSIAHLMGAYGAALIAKRHSKGTSTILNEEQVNSFTHSSTGAVCNGCTNHCALTVNVFADGQRLIAGNKCEKPTLRAGAKQEALPDLYKVKNDLLRSYRGRYHHEKKIGIPLVLNMYDLLPFWVEFFHQLGYETLISPQTSKAMYHSAQHSIPSDTACLPAKVVHGHIQWLLDQHVEKIFYPCMTYNVDEQISDNHFNCPLVAYYPEQIDANMD
;
A
#
# COMPACT_ATOMS: atom_id res chain seq x y z
N MET A 1 -1.83 48.62 11.35
CA MET A 1 -1.04 47.56 10.72
C MET A 1 -2.05 46.64 10.05
N THR A 2 -1.97 46.47 8.74
CA THR A 2 -2.99 45.67 8.06
C THR A 2 -2.51 44.23 7.98
N TYR A 3 -3.29 43.27 8.47
CA TYR A 3 -2.93 41.87 8.43
C TYR A 3 -3.42 41.21 7.12
N ARG A 4 -2.69 40.18 6.66
CA ARG A 4 -3.09 39.31 5.58
C ARG A 4 -3.10 37.86 6.10
N ILE A 5 -4.23 37.19 5.95
CA ILE A 5 -4.48 35.88 6.52
C ILE A 5 -4.78 34.89 5.38
N GLY A 6 -4.07 33.79 5.36
CA GLY A 6 -4.32 32.67 4.45
C GLY A 6 -4.56 31.40 5.23
N PHE A 7 -5.70 30.76 4.98
CA PHE A 7 -5.97 29.41 5.47
C PHE A 7 -5.80 28.42 4.31
N ASP A 8 -5.05 27.36 4.58
CA ASP A 8 -4.98 26.17 3.71
C ASP A 8 -5.67 25.02 4.43
N ILE A 9 -6.84 24.64 3.94
CA ILE A 9 -7.62 23.53 4.49
C ILE A 9 -7.51 22.36 3.51
N GLY A 10 -6.49 21.54 3.73
CA GLY A 10 -6.25 20.31 2.97
C GLY A 10 -7.17 19.18 3.41
N SER A 11 -6.91 17.98 2.92
CA SER A 11 -7.70 16.79 3.21
C SER A 11 -7.63 16.31 4.67
N THR A 12 -6.53 16.59 5.36
CA THR A 12 -6.27 16.08 6.72
C THR A 12 -5.92 17.17 7.71
N THR A 13 -5.48 18.33 7.23
CA THR A 13 -4.93 19.41 8.09
C THR A 13 -5.47 20.76 7.70
N ILE A 14 -5.60 21.65 8.70
CA ILE A 14 -5.77 23.08 8.53
C ILE A 14 -4.47 23.79 8.89
N LYS A 15 -4.05 24.71 8.04
CA LYS A 15 -2.90 25.57 8.26
C LYS A 15 -3.32 27.01 8.14
N ALA A 16 -2.82 27.84 9.02
CA ALA A 16 -3.06 29.27 8.98
C ALA A 16 -1.75 30.03 8.99
N VAL A 17 -1.66 31.09 8.20
CA VAL A 17 -0.57 32.05 8.20
C VAL A 17 -1.14 33.45 8.29
N VAL A 18 -0.59 34.26 9.23
CA VAL A 18 -0.84 35.70 9.33
C VAL A 18 0.45 36.44 9.07
N MET A 19 0.40 37.41 8.18
CA MET A 19 1.56 38.26 7.84
C MET A 19 1.17 39.74 7.86
N ASP A 20 2.16 40.60 8.03
CA ASP A 20 2.01 42.06 7.92
C ASP A 20 2.11 42.53 6.46
N ASP A 21 1.94 43.84 6.24
CA ASP A 21 2.06 44.47 4.92
C ASP A 21 3.48 44.36 4.31
N ASN A 22 4.50 44.12 5.13
CA ASN A 22 5.89 43.95 4.71
C ASN A 22 6.20 42.49 4.31
N GLY A 23 5.24 41.56 4.50
CA GLY A 23 5.40 40.13 4.25
C GLY A 23 6.07 39.36 5.40
N THR A 24 6.20 39.99 6.59
CA THR A 24 6.71 39.30 7.77
C THR A 24 5.64 38.41 8.36
N ILE A 25 5.98 37.12 8.57
CA ILE A 25 5.06 36.16 9.18
C ILE A 25 4.99 36.41 10.68
N LEU A 26 3.79 36.72 11.18
CA LEU A 26 3.52 37.02 12.59
C LEU A 26 2.95 35.81 13.34
N TYR A 27 2.21 34.93 12.62
CA TYR A 27 1.62 33.72 13.18
C TYR A 27 1.59 32.63 12.12
N LYS A 28 1.80 31.39 12.54
CA LYS A 28 1.60 30.20 11.74
C LYS A 28 1.11 29.03 12.59
N SER A 29 0.17 28.25 12.08
CA SER A 29 -0.33 27.05 12.75
C SER A 29 -0.51 25.89 11.76
N TYR A 30 -0.38 24.68 12.28
CA TYR A 30 -0.54 23.42 11.56
C TYR A 30 -1.24 22.42 12.47
N GLU A 31 -2.49 22.06 12.17
CA GLU A 31 -3.30 21.16 13.00
C GLU A 31 -4.08 20.17 12.14
N ARG A 32 -4.35 18.99 12.69
CA ARG A 32 -5.27 18.02 12.07
C ARG A 32 -6.71 18.40 12.41
N HIS A 33 -7.59 18.45 11.39
CA HIS A 33 -9.00 18.84 11.60
C HIS A 33 -9.93 17.66 11.92
N MET A 34 -9.48 16.41 11.85
CA MET A 34 -10.24 15.21 12.21
C MET A 34 -11.66 15.20 11.61
N ALA A 35 -11.80 15.62 10.36
CA ALA A 35 -13.08 15.82 9.66
C ALA A 35 -13.97 16.98 10.16
N GLN A 36 -13.61 17.67 11.24
CA GLN A 36 -14.33 18.83 11.80
C GLN A 36 -13.86 20.13 11.16
N ILE A 37 -14.01 20.22 9.83
CA ILE A 37 -13.41 21.32 9.05
C ILE A 37 -13.99 22.66 9.43
N ARG A 38 -15.33 22.76 9.54
CA ARG A 38 -16.05 24.01 9.83
C ARG A 38 -15.76 24.50 11.25
N GLU A 39 -15.77 23.58 12.23
CA GLU A 39 -15.44 23.88 13.63
C GLU A 39 -13.99 24.34 13.78
N MET A 40 -13.08 23.67 13.10
CA MET A 40 -11.66 24.01 13.18
C MET A 40 -11.33 25.35 12.51
N ALA A 41 -12.00 25.69 11.42
CA ALA A 41 -11.85 27.00 10.79
C ALA A 41 -12.36 28.12 11.69
N LEU A 42 -13.51 27.93 12.33
CA LEU A 42 -14.05 28.88 13.32
C LEU A 42 -13.11 29.02 14.51
N LYS A 43 -12.67 27.90 15.09
CA LYS A 43 -11.71 27.91 16.20
C LYS A 43 -10.42 28.67 15.86
N LYS A 44 -9.92 28.52 14.65
CA LYS A 44 -8.69 29.21 14.22
C LYS A 44 -8.86 30.72 14.15
N ILE A 45 -10.01 31.23 13.72
CA ILE A 45 -10.22 32.66 13.71
C ILE A 45 -10.45 33.20 15.13
N GLU A 46 -11.09 32.44 16.02
CA GLU A 46 -11.24 32.74 17.43
C GLU A 46 -9.87 32.85 18.13
N GLU A 47 -8.92 31.97 17.87
CA GLU A 47 -7.55 32.04 18.40
C GLU A 47 -6.82 33.32 17.98
N LEU A 48 -7.18 33.91 16.85
CA LEU A 48 -6.57 35.13 16.33
C LEU A 48 -7.23 36.42 16.81
N LYS A 49 -8.35 36.34 17.56
CA LYS A 49 -9.15 37.49 17.97
C LYS A 49 -8.33 38.60 18.65
N GLU A 50 -7.49 38.22 19.62
CA GLU A 50 -6.66 39.17 20.37
C GLU A 50 -5.62 39.87 19.48
N MET A 51 -5.08 39.13 18.48
CA MET A 51 -4.10 39.67 17.53
C MET A 51 -4.76 40.62 16.54
N LEU A 52 -5.93 40.26 16.01
CA LEU A 52 -6.61 40.98 14.93
C LEU A 52 -7.27 42.26 15.44
N GLY A 53 -7.86 42.22 16.66
CA GLY A 53 -8.63 43.31 17.19
C GLY A 53 -9.83 43.68 16.30
N ASP A 54 -10.23 44.97 16.31
CA ASP A 54 -11.36 45.48 15.52
C ASP A 54 -10.95 46.01 14.13
N GLU A 55 -9.66 45.99 13.79
CA GLU A 55 -9.18 46.53 12.51
C GLU A 55 -9.42 45.54 11.36
N PRO A 56 -9.84 46.05 10.18
CA PRO A 56 -10.04 45.18 9.02
C PRO A 56 -8.73 44.53 8.52
N PHE A 57 -8.82 43.29 8.13
CA PHE A 57 -7.71 42.51 7.59
C PHE A 57 -8.08 41.86 6.23
N TYR A 58 -7.10 41.43 5.47
CA TYR A 58 -7.32 40.65 4.26
C TYR A 58 -7.36 39.16 4.59
N PHE A 59 -8.34 38.44 4.00
CA PHE A 59 -8.52 36.99 4.22
C PHE A 59 -8.74 36.24 2.92
N ALA A 60 -8.23 35.01 2.84
CA ALA A 60 -8.58 34.06 1.79
C ALA A 60 -8.42 32.61 2.27
N LEU A 61 -9.19 31.73 1.67
CA LEU A 61 -9.13 30.28 1.83
C LEU A 61 -8.40 29.63 0.67
N SER A 62 -7.73 28.52 0.92
CA SER A 62 -7.19 27.60 -0.06
C SER A 62 -7.33 26.16 0.45
N GLY A 63 -7.00 25.21 -0.41
CA GLY A 63 -7.03 23.80 -0.03
C GLY A 63 -8.26 23.05 -0.56
N SER A 64 -8.06 21.77 -0.80
CA SER A 64 -9.09 20.92 -1.40
C SER A 64 -10.38 20.80 -0.60
N ALA A 65 -10.31 20.91 0.73
CA ALA A 65 -11.47 20.86 1.61
C ALA A 65 -12.15 22.23 1.84
N ALA A 66 -11.48 23.34 1.51
CA ALA A 66 -12.03 24.69 1.69
C ALA A 66 -12.99 25.11 0.58
N LEU A 67 -12.97 24.47 -0.59
CA LEU A 67 -13.77 24.92 -1.74
C LEU A 67 -15.28 24.92 -1.47
N GLY A 68 -15.80 23.91 -0.76
CA GLY A 68 -17.21 23.86 -0.35
C GLY A 68 -17.55 25.00 0.61
N MET A 69 -16.72 25.23 1.62
CA MET A 69 -16.89 26.33 2.58
C MET A 69 -16.86 27.70 1.90
N SER A 70 -15.96 27.89 0.92
CA SER A 70 -15.89 29.12 0.13
C SER A 70 -17.20 29.40 -0.61
N GLN A 71 -17.75 28.40 -1.29
CA GLN A 71 -18.99 28.53 -2.07
C GLN A 71 -20.22 28.75 -1.20
N GLU A 72 -20.35 27.98 -0.10
CA GLU A 72 -21.50 28.06 0.82
C GLU A 72 -21.47 29.33 1.70
N GLY A 73 -20.28 29.77 2.11
CA GLY A 73 -20.08 30.92 3.00
C GLY A 73 -19.78 32.23 2.27
N ASP A 74 -19.72 32.22 0.93
CA ASP A 74 -19.28 33.38 0.15
C ASP A 74 -17.97 33.96 0.72
N LEU A 75 -16.93 33.07 0.77
CA LEU A 75 -15.60 33.39 1.25
C LEU A 75 -14.59 33.34 0.09
N PRO A 76 -13.61 34.25 0.03
CA PRO A 76 -12.62 34.30 -1.05
C PRO A 76 -11.75 33.06 -1.07
N PHE A 77 -11.58 32.47 -2.26
CA PHE A 77 -10.81 31.25 -2.49
C PHE A 77 -9.65 31.49 -3.44
N VAL A 78 -8.48 31.01 -3.07
CA VAL A 78 -7.28 31.03 -3.91
C VAL A 78 -6.89 29.58 -4.21
N GLN A 79 -6.72 29.26 -5.49
CA GLN A 79 -6.30 27.93 -5.88
C GLN A 79 -4.88 27.62 -5.34
N GLU A 80 -4.67 26.45 -4.76
CA GLU A 80 -3.41 26.04 -4.10
C GLU A 80 -2.17 26.26 -4.96
N VAL A 81 -2.25 25.86 -6.24
CA VAL A 81 -1.14 25.98 -7.18
C VAL A 81 -0.80 27.43 -7.48
N PHE A 82 -1.84 28.27 -7.64
CA PHE A 82 -1.64 29.69 -7.86
C PHE A 82 -1.00 30.33 -6.62
N ALA A 83 -1.47 29.98 -5.43
CA ALA A 83 -0.89 30.42 -4.17
C ALA A 83 0.60 30.04 -4.04
N SER A 84 0.93 28.76 -4.26
CA SER A 84 2.31 28.26 -4.23
C SER A 84 3.19 28.96 -5.28
N ALA A 85 2.69 29.12 -6.52
CA ALA A 85 3.45 29.78 -7.57
C ALA A 85 3.75 31.25 -7.27
N GLN A 86 2.79 31.99 -6.66
CA GLN A 86 3.02 33.38 -6.25
C GLN A 86 4.05 33.49 -5.12
N ALA A 87 4.00 32.55 -4.16
CA ALA A 87 4.97 32.48 -3.07
C ALA A 87 6.40 32.18 -3.60
N VAL A 88 6.55 31.21 -4.52
CA VAL A 88 7.85 30.91 -5.15
C VAL A 88 8.39 32.13 -5.89
N ARG A 89 7.60 32.71 -6.81
CA ARG A 89 8.05 33.88 -7.61
C ARG A 89 8.51 35.04 -6.76
N LYS A 90 7.89 35.24 -5.60
CA LYS A 90 8.20 36.38 -4.72
C LYS A 90 9.40 36.13 -3.82
N HIS A 91 9.58 34.92 -3.31
CA HIS A 91 10.55 34.63 -2.25
C HIS A 91 11.70 33.69 -2.68
N TYR A 92 11.51 32.95 -3.79
CA TYR A 92 12.47 31.98 -4.32
C TYR A 92 12.57 32.07 -5.86
N PRO A 93 12.90 33.28 -6.40
CA PRO A 93 12.87 33.51 -7.86
C PRO A 93 13.89 32.70 -8.67
N GLU A 94 14.89 32.12 -7.99
CA GLU A 94 15.93 31.27 -8.58
C GLU A 94 15.52 29.79 -8.71
N VAL A 95 14.33 29.42 -8.25
CA VAL A 95 13.86 28.03 -8.26
C VAL A 95 13.39 27.62 -9.67
N ASP A 96 13.90 26.49 -10.16
CA ASP A 96 13.55 25.92 -11.46
C ASP A 96 12.31 25.03 -11.36
N ALA A 97 12.18 24.25 -10.25
CA ALA A 97 11.00 23.46 -9.98
C ALA A 97 10.71 23.32 -8.48
N ALA A 98 9.43 23.14 -8.12
CA ALA A 98 9.01 22.83 -6.76
C ALA A 98 8.29 21.49 -6.73
N ILE A 99 8.72 20.58 -5.85
CA ILE A 99 8.07 19.31 -5.57
C ILE A 99 7.32 19.45 -4.26
N GLU A 100 6.01 19.31 -4.32
CA GLU A 100 5.13 19.35 -3.15
C GLU A 100 4.48 17.97 -2.92
N LEU A 101 4.72 17.37 -1.76
CA LEU A 101 4.03 16.18 -1.32
C LEU A 101 3.07 16.53 -0.19
N GLY A 102 1.78 16.40 -0.47
CA GLY A 102 0.70 16.57 0.48
C GLY A 102 0.35 15.27 1.20
N GLY A 103 -0.74 15.33 1.99
CA GLY A 103 -1.31 14.15 2.64
C GLY A 103 -1.85 13.14 1.63
N GLU A 104 -2.49 13.61 0.55
CA GLU A 104 -3.16 12.76 -0.43
C GLU A 104 -2.91 13.15 -1.89
N ASP A 105 -2.17 14.21 -2.13
CA ASP A 105 -1.79 14.70 -3.45
C ASP A 105 -0.27 14.90 -3.55
N ALA A 106 0.21 14.86 -4.77
CA ALA A 106 1.58 15.19 -5.13
C ALA A 106 1.56 16.15 -6.32
N LYS A 107 2.42 17.16 -6.28
CA LYS A 107 2.48 18.21 -7.31
C LYS A 107 3.93 18.50 -7.67
N ILE A 108 4.17 18.80 -8.95
CA ILE A 108 5.41 19.43 -9.41
C ILE A 108 5.02 20.71 -10.15
N LEU A 109 5.67 21.80 -9.79
CA LEU A 109 5.58 23.09 -10.45
C LEU A 109 6.91 23.36 -11.14
N PHE A 110 6.88 23.61 -12.46
CA PHE A 110 8.03 24.01 -13.25
C PHE A 110 7.98 25.52 -13.49
N PHE A 111 9.09 26.22 -13.27
CA PHE A 111 9.17 27.68 -13.37
C PHE A 111 10.01 28.15 -14.57
N GLN A 112 10.54 27.26 -15.37
CA GLN A 112 11.26 27.58 -16.61
C GLN A 112 10.26 28.05 -17.69
N GLY A 113 10.10 29.36 -17.82
CA GLY A 113 9.13 29.99 -18.74
C GLY A 113 7.76 30.25 -18.09
N ALA A 114 6.68 29.80 -18.72
CA ALA A 114 5.35 29.83 -18.11
C ALA A 114 5.29 28.80 -17.00
N VAL A 115 4.61 29.13 -15.87
CA VAL A 115 4.45 28.14 -14.79
C VAL A 115 3.63 26.96 -15.30
N GLU A 116 4.24 25.80 -15.33
CA GLU A 116 3.55 24.57 -15.68
C GLU A 116 3.35 23.72 -14.42
N GLN A 117 2.14 23.17 -14.28
CA GLN A 117 1.76 22.33 -13.16
C GLN A 117 1.51 20.91 -13.61
N ARG A 118 2.04 19.96 -12.85
CA ARG A 118 1.69 18.55 -12.90
C ARG A 118 1.21 18.10 -11.53
N MET A 119 0.07 17.43 -11.47
CA MET A 119 -0.54 17.01 -10.21
C MET A 119 -1.13 15.62 -10.31
N ASN A 120 -0.90 14.80 -9.28
CA ASN A 120 -1.56 13.52 -9.10
C ASN A 120 -2.58 13.64 -7.97
N SER A 121 -3.85 13.75 -8.31
CA SER A 121 -4.97 13.86 -7.35
C SER A 121 -5.85 12.61 -7.31
N THR A 122 -5.60 11.63 -8.19
CA THR A 122 -6.44 10.43 -8.32
C THR A 122 -5.87 9.19 -7.63
N CYS A 123 -4.58 9.21 -7.29
CA CYS A 123 -3.91 8.09 -6.65
C CYS A 123 -3.12 8.56 -5.42
N ALA A 124 -3.37 7.96 -4.26
CA ALA A 124 -2.63 8.25 -3.03
C ALA A 124 -1.20 7.67 -3.02
N GLY A 125 -0.81 6.89 -4.01
CA GLY A 125 0.57 6.44 -4.17
C GLY A 125 1.51 7.63 -4.34
N GLY A 126 2.65 7.61 -3.66
CA GLY A 126 3.60 8.73 -3.67
C GLY A 126 3.24 9.90 -2.73
N THR A 127 2.29 9.75 -1.82
CA THR A 127 1.81 10.80 -0.92
C THR A 127 2.00 10.43 0.56
N GLY A 128 1.75 11.39 1.47
CA GLY A 128 1.84 11.17 2.91
C GLY A 128 0.95 10.04 3.41
N ALA A 129 -0.28 9.92 2.90
CA ALA A 129 -1.20 8.85 3.28
C ALA A 129 -0.66 7.45 2.93
N PHE A 130 0.07 7.32 1.82
CA PHE A 130 0.75 6.07 1.48
C PHE A 130 1.86 5.76 2.49
N ILE A 131 2.67 6.77 2.85
CA ILE A 131 3.76 6.59 3.83
C ILE A 131 3.20 6.23 5.22
N ASP A 132 2.14 6.90 5.69
CA ASP A 132 1.42 6.57 6.93
C ASP A 132 0.94 5.12 6.94
N GLN A 133 0.40 4.66 5.81
CA GLN A 133 -0.08 3.29 5.65
C GLN A 133 1.07 2.27 5.71
N MET A 134 2.22 2.59 5.12
CA MET A 134 3.41 1.72 5.15
C MET A 134 4.05 1.70 6.54
N ALA A 135 4.12 2.83 7.23
CA ALA A 135 4.58 2.91 8.61
C ALA A 135 3.70 2.05 9.54
N SER A 136 2.37 2.12 9.36
CA SER A 136 1.42 1.26 10.07
C SER A 136 1.62 -0.24 9.76
N LEU A 137 1.92 -0.60 8.51
CA LEU A 137 2.21 -1.97 8.10
C LEU A 137 3.47 -2.52 8.80
N LEU A 138 4.50 -1.67 8.95
CA LEU A 138 5.75 -2.00 9.65
C LEU A 138 5.61 -1.89 11.18
N ASN A 139 4.48 -1.38 11.67
CA ASN A 139 4.20 -1.04 13.07
C ASN A 139 5.28 -0.14 13.69
N ILE A 140 5.56 0.96 13.04
CA ILE A 140 6.48 2.02 13.47
C ILE A 140 5.82 3.38 13.24
N ASP A 141 6.25 4.38 14.00
CA ASP A 141 5.89 5.77 13.71
C ASP A 141 6.74 6.36 12.58
N LEU A 142 6.30 7.49 12.05
CA LEU A 142 6.96 8.15 10.92
C LEU A 142 8.38 8.64 11.26
N GLU A 143 8.63 9.05 12.50
CA GLU A 143 9.95 9.50 12.94
C GLU A 143 10.95 8.33 12.98
N THR A 144 10.51 7.18 13.48
CA THR A 144 11.29 5.93 13.46
C THR A 144 11.54 5.46 12.04
N MET A 145 10.51 5.54 11.16
CA MET A 145 10.64 5.18 9.75
C MET A 145 11.70 6.03 9.04
N ASP A 146 11.69 7.36 9.29
CA ASP A 146 12.66 8.27 8.72
C ASP A 146 14.09 7.96 9.20
N LYS A 147 14.29 7.77 10.51
CA LYS A 147 15.59 7.41 11.08
C LYS A 147 16.12 6.08 10.53
N LEU A 148 15.28 5.06 10.45
CA LEU A 148 15.67 3.75 9.92
C LEU A 148 16.04 3.84 8.44
N SER A 149 15.30 4.60 7.65
CA SER A 149 15.58 4.74 6.21
C SER A 149 16.98 5.28 5.92
N LEU A 150 17.53 6.13 6.79
CA LEU A 150 18.88 6.67 6.67
C LEU A 150 19.99 5.65 7.00
N ALA A 151 19.64 4.56 7.71
CA ALA A 151 20.56 3.51 8.11
C ALA A 151 20.51 2.26 7.21
N HIS A 152 19.82 2.33 6.07
CA HIS A 152 19.68 1.20 5.15
C HIS A 152 21.01 0.78 4.51
N HIS A 153 21.08 -0.50 4.15
CA HIS A 153 22.24 -1.06 3.45
C HIS A 153 21.92 -1.37 1.97
N ARG A 154 20.62 -1.58 1.65
CA ARG A 154 20.18 -1.88 0.28
C ARG A 154 18.75 -1.45 0.05
N LEU A 155 18.36 -1.42 -1.23
CA LEU A 155 16.99 -1.15 -1.66
C LEU A 155 16.39 -2.41 -2.31
N TYR A 156 15.19 -2.78 -1.85
CA TYR A 156 14.35 -3.79 -2.51
C TYR A 156 13.56 -3.14 -3.65
N PRO A 157 13.33 -3.85 -4.74
CA PRO A 157 12.40 -3.39 -5.76
C PRO A 157 10.97 -3.47 -5.23
N ILE A 158 10.34 -2.30 -5.09
CA ILE A 158 8.94 -2.15 -4.70
C ILE A 158 8.23 -1.45 -5.84
N ALA A 159 7.02 -1.93 -6.19
CA ALA A 159 6.24 -1.34 -7.27
C ALA A 159 5.87 0.11 -6.96
N SER A 160 6.27 1.01 -7.86
CA SER A 160 6.02 2.44 -7.78
C SER A 160 4.74 2.85 -8.54
N ARG A 161 3.67 2.03 -8.49
CA ARG A 161 2.43 2.30 -9.24
C ARG A 161 1.29 2.73 -8.34
N CYS A 162 0.96 1.90 -7.39
CA CYS A 162 -0.19 2.12 -6.50
C CYS A 162 0.13 1.49 -5.14
N GLY A 163 -0.36 2.09 -4.08
CA GLY A 163 -0.11 1.63 -2.71
C GLY A 163 -0.50 0.17 -2.46
N VAL A 164 -1.46 -0.36 -3.23
CA VAL A 164 -1.86 -1.76 -3.17
C VAL A 164 -0.75 -2.67 -3.69
N PHE A 165 -0.19 -2.38 -4.86
CA PHE A 165 0.91 -3.17 -5.42
C PHE A 165 2.18 -3.06 -4.59
N ALA A 166 2.48 -1.88 -4.06
CA ALA A 166 3.60 -1.70 -3.15
C ALA A 166 3.47 -2.57 -1.89
N LYS A 167 2.26 -2.67 -1.32
CA LYS A 167 1.99 -3.58 -0.19
C LYS A 167 2.23 -5.05 -0.55
N THR A 168 1.80 -5.46 -1.74
CA THR A 168 1.98 -6.83 -2.23
C THR A 168 3.46 -7.20 -2.34
N ASP A 169 4.32 -6.23 -2.64
CA ASP A 169 5.78 -6.45 -2.68
C ASP A 169 6.41 -6.43 -1.29
N ILE A 170 5.95 -5.53 -0.40
CA ILE A 170 6.52 -5.36 0.94
C ILE A 170 6.16 -6.53 1.85
N GLN A 171 4.94 -7.03 1.75
CA GLN A 171 4.41 -8.05 2.64
C GLN A 171 5.22 -9.35 2.64
N PRO A 172 5.58 -9.94 1.48
CA PRO A 172 6.47 -11.10 1.43
C PRO A 172 7.84 -10.82 2.03
N LEU A 173 8.37 -9.60 1.87
CA LEU A 173 9.66 -9.21 2.44
C LEU A 173 9.61 -9.19 3.97
N ILE A 174 8.53 -8.65 4.56
CA ILE A 174 8.31 -8.70 6.02
C ILE A 174 8.26 -10.15 6.49
N ASN A 175 7.49 -10.99 5.81
CA ASN A 175 7.33 -12.41 6.17
C ASN A 175 8.62 -13.22 6.00
N GLN A 176 9.53 -12.76 5.16
CA GLN A 176 10.86 -13.34 4.95
C GLN A 176 11.91 -12.81 5.94
N GLY A 177 11.53 -11.89 6.83
CA GLY A 177 12.43 -11.30 7.82
C GLY A 177 13.40 -10.26 7.24
N ALA A 178 13.00 -9.51 6.21
CA ALA A 178 13.82 -8.43 5.67
C ALA A 178 14.06 -7.33 6.73
N ASP A 179 15.25 -6.72 6.70
CA ASP A 179 15.60 -5.64 7.62
C ASP A 179 14.66 -4.45 7.46
N LYS A 180 14.17 -3.91 8.58
CA LYS A 180 13.23 -2.78 8.58
C LYS A 180 13.84 -1.50 7.99
N ALA A 181 15.14 -1.27 8.20
CA ALA A 181 15.83 -0.10 7.65
C ALA A 181 15.83 -0.14 6.11
N ASP A 182 16.13 -1.31 5.54
CA ASP A 182 16.08 -1.54 4.11
C ASP A 182 14.67 -1.38 3.54
N LEU A 183 13.65 -1.88 4.25
CA LEU A 183 12.25 -1.72 3.86
C LEU A 183 11.81 -0.25 3.88
N CYS A 184 12.16 0.51 4.92
CA CYS A 184 11.83 1.93 5.03
C CYS A 184 12.43 2.74 3.87
N ALA A 185 13.70 2.53 3.56
CA ALA A 185 14.36 3.20 2.44
C ALA A 185 13.77 2.78 1.08
N SER A 186 13.41 1.51 0.93
CA SER A 186 12.79 0.99 -0.31
C SER A 186 11.39 1.56 -0.53
N ILE A 187 10.62 1.77 0.54
CA ILE A 187 9.31 2.44 0.48
C ILE A 187 9.49 3.90 0.05
N PHE A 188 10.46 4.62 0.63
CA PHE A 188 10.74 6.00 0.22
C PHE A 188 11.21 6.07 -1.24
N GLN A 189 12.02 5.11 -1.70
CA GLN A 189 12.40 5.03 -3.10
C GLN A 189 11.18 4.82 -4.01
N ALA A 190 10.24 3.96 -3.65
CA ALA A 190 9.01 3.77 -4.42
C ALA A 190 8.16 5.04 -4.50
N VAL A 191 8.10 5.84 -3.42
CA VAL A 191 7.45 7.17 -3.42
C VAL A 191 8.12 8.11 -4.42
N VAL A 192 9.45 8.18 -4.40
CA VAL A 192 10.24 9.02 -5.32
C VAL A 192 10.02 8.60 -6.76
N ASP A 193 10.17 7.30 -7.06
CA ASP A 193 10.01 6.76 -8.41
C ASP A 193 8.59 7.02 -8.95
N GLN A 194 7.58 6.86 -8.11
CA GLN A 194 6.20 7.15 -8.49
C GLN A 194 5.98 8.63 -8.76
N THR A 195 6.48 9.51 -7.88
CA THR A 195 6.32 10.96 -8.03
C THR A 195 6.96 11.44 -9.33
N ILE A 196 8.20 11.03 -9.61
CA ILE A 196 8.90 11.40 -10.82
C ILE A 196 8.18 10.84 -12.05
N THR A 197 7.91 9.54 -12.09
CA THR A 197 7.32 8.87 -13.26
C THR A 197 5.92 9.39 -13.59
N SER A 198 5.11 9.72 -12.55
CA SER A 198 3.73 10.20 -12.77
C SER A 198 3.67 11.66 -13.18
N LEU A 199 4.60 12.49 -12.70
CA LEU A 199 4.46 13.94 -12.77
C LEU A 199 5.49 14.62 -13.67
N ALA A 200 6.65 14.03 -13.92
CA ALA A 200 7.63 14.65 -14.81
C ALA A 200 7.15 14.70 -16.27
N GLN A 201 6.59 13.61 -16.79
CA GLN A 201 5.92 13.53 -18.10
C GLN A 201 6.66 14.25 -19.24
N GLY A 202 7.96 13.97 -19.39
CA GLY A 202 8.81 14.59 -20.39
C GLY A 202 9.69 15.75 -19.89
N HIS A 203 9.32 16.40 -18.78
CA HIS A 203 10.13 17.48 -18.21
C HIS A 203 11.28 16.94 -17.37
N ARG A 204 12.45 17.52 -17.54
CA ARG A 204 13.58 17.25 -16.64
C ARG A 204 13.39 17.99 -15.32
N ILE A 205 13.62 17.31 -14.21
CA ILE A 205 13.65 17.91 -12.88
C ILE A 205 15.11 18.16 -12.53
N GLU A 206 15.60 19.36 -12.84
CA GLU A 206 17.00 19.75 -12.68
C GLU A 206 17.10 21.23 -12.27
N GLY A 207 18.27 21.67 -11.83
CA GLY A 207 18.50 23.02 -11.31
C GLY A 207 18.15 23.14 -9.83
N ASN A 208 17.63 24.31 -9.42
CA ASN A 208 17.26 24.59 -8.04
C ASN A 208 15.87 24.04 -7.73
N ILE A 209 15.81 23.04 -6.89
CA ILE A 209 14.57 22.34 -6.53
C ILE A 209 14.11 22.71 -5.13
N LEU A 210 12.84 23.13 -5.03
CA LEU A 210 12.21 23.44 -3.76
C LEU A 210 11.37 22.26 -3.28
N PHE A 211 11.63 21.76 -2.08
CA PHE A 211 10.87 20.69 -1.44
C PHE A 211 9.81 21.26 -0.50
N LEU A 212 8.53 20.95 -0.74
CA LEU A 212 7.39 21.48 -0.04
C LEU A 212 6.47 20.35 0.49
N GLY A 213 5.61 20.71 1.45
CA GLY A 213 4.62 19.80 2.04
C GLY A 213 5.16 18.97 3.21
N GLY A 214 4.23 18.39 3.97
CA GLY A 214 4.55 17.69 5.22
C GLY A 214 5.54 16.54 5.07
N PRO A 215 5.32 15.58 4.16
CA PRO A 215 6.24 14.45 3.97
C PRO A 215 7.68 14.89 3.68
N LEU A 216 7.87 15.85 2.79
CA LEU A 216 9.21 16.35 2.47
C LEU A 216 9.82 17.22 3.57
N TYR A 217 9.00 17.90 4.38
CA TYR A 217 9.50 18.70 5.50
C TYR A 217 9.97 17.82 6.67
N PHE A 218 9.17 16.83 7.07
CA PHE A 218 9.45 16.04 8.26
C PHE A 218 10.44 14.88 8.00
N MET A 219 10.47 14.32 6.77
CA MET A 219 11.24 13.10 6.47
C MET A 219 12.53 13.41 5.70
N LYS A 220 13.64 13.39 6.42
CA LYS A 220 14.99 13.62 5.84
C LYS A 220 15.41 12.49 4.89
N GLY A 221 15.08 11.25 5.25
CA GLY A 221 15.38 10.09 4.42
C GLY A 221 14.64 10.12 3.09
N LEU A 222 13.40 10.60 3.06
CA LEU A 222 12.65 10.79 1.83
C LEU A 222 13.31 11.84 0.92
N ARG A 223 13.71 13.01 1.49
CA ARG A 223 14.48 14.02 0.74
C ARG A 223 15.79 13.46 0.21
N GLN A 224 16.49 12.65 1.01
CA GLN A 224 17.74 12.03 0.58
C GLN A 224 17.53 11.12 -0.64
N ARG A 225 16.44 10.34 -0.67
CA ARG A 225 16.10 9.53 -1.83
C ARG A 225 15.82 10.36 -3.07
N PHE A 226 15.10 11.50 -2.94
CA PHE A 226 14.94 12.44 -4.06
C PHE A 226 16.26 12.99 -4.57
N LYS A 227 17.14 13.45 -3.66
CA LYS A 227 18.48 13.97 -4.04
C LYS A 227 19.29 12.94 -4.81
N GLU A 228 19.36 11.71 -4.30
CA GLU A 228 20.12 10.64 -4.95
C GLU A 228 19.53 10.23 -6.30
N THR A 229 18.21 10.20 -6.42
CA THR A 229 17.53 9.81 -7.67
C THR A 229 17.66 10.90 -8.74
N LEU A 230 17.53 12.17 -8.34
CA LEU A 230 17.65 13.34 -9.23
C LEU A 230 19.10 13.85 -9.38
N ASN A 231 20.06 13.24 -8.67
CA ASN A 231 21.47 13.64 -8.65
C ASN A 231 21.67 15.10 -8.24
N LEU A 232 20.97 15.53 -7.16
CA LEU A 232 21.04 16.87 -6.60
C LEU A 232 21.99 16.92 -5.40
N ASP A 233 22.76 18.00 -5.28
CA ASP A 233 23.51 18.33 -4.07
C ASP A 233 22.65 19.14 -3.07
N ASP A 234 23.26 19.53 -1.94
CA ASP A 234 22.56 20.26 -0.88
C ASP A 234 22.23 21.72 -1.27
N ASP A 235 23.00 22.32 -2.15
CA ASP A 235 22.82 23.70 -2.59
C ASP A 235 21.62 23.82 -3.57
N HIS A 236 21.38 22.77 -4.36
CA HIS A 236 20.31 22.72 -5.34
C HIS A 236 19.01 22.08 -4.85
N ALA A 237 18.95 21.64 -3.59
CA ALA A 237 17.81 20.94 -3.01
C ALA A 237 17.34 21.59 -1.70
N VAL A 238 16.52 22.62 -1.80
CA VAL A 238 16.12 23.48 -0.67
C VAL A 238 14.80 23.04 -0.07
N CYS A 239 14.73 22.86 1.25
CA CYS A 239 13.49 22.68 2.01
C CYS A 239 13.37 23.81 3.04
N PRO A 240 12.56 24.84 2.79
CA PRO A 240 12.48 26.00 3.68
C PRO A 240 11.69 25.69 4.96
N ASP A 241 11.96 26.43 6.04
CA ASP A 241 11.25 26.29 7.33
C ASP A 241 9.73 26.54 7.25
N ILE A 242 9.28 27.20 6.19
CA ILE A 242 7.88 27.45 5.88
C ILE A 242 7.24 26.37 5.00
N ALA A 243 7.97 25.34 4.60
CA ALA A 243 7.54 24.34 3.60
C ALA A 243 6.16 23.71 3.89
N ILE A 244 5.83 23.46 5.17
CA ILE A 244 4.53 22.89 5.55
C ILE A 244 3.38 23.91 5.52
N HIS A 245 3.66 25.21 5.55
CA HIS A 245 2.68 26.29 5.51
C HIS A 245 2.67 27.02 4.16
N PHE A 246 3.38 26.50 3.17
CA PHE A 246 3.71 27.24 1.95
C PHE A 246 2.46 27.66 1.17
N VAL A 247 1.45 26.77 1.07
CA VAL A 247 0.16 27.11 0.43
C VAL A 247 -0.57 28.20 1.23
N ALA A 248 -0.67 28.08 2.56
CA ALA A 248 -1.30 29.10 3.40
C ALA A 248 -0.58 30.45 3.31
N PHE A 249 0.75 30.42 3.22
CA PHE A 249 1.57 31.62 3.01
C PHE A 249 1.28 32.27 1.66
N GLY A 250 1.26 31.48 0.57
CA GLY A 250 0.87 31.97 -0.75
C GLY A 250 -0.56 32.49 -0.79
N THR A 251 -1.47 31.86 -0.07
CA THR A 251 -2.86 32.32 0.07
C THR A 251 -2.94 33.67 0.77
N ALA A 252 -2.16 33.88 1.84
CA ALA A 252 -2.08 35.18 2.52
C ALA A 252 -1.50 36.27 1.59
N ILE A 253 -0.51 35.95 0.75
CA ILE A 253 0.02 36.87 -0.27
C ILE A 253 -1.07 37.29 -1.26
N CYS A 254 -1.93 36.36 -1.66
CA CYS A 254 -2.99 36.57 -2.65
C CYS A 254 -4.29 37.14 -2.05
N ALA A 255 -4.45 37.17 -0.72
CA ALA A 255 -5.65 37.66 -0.09
C ALA A 255 -5.94 39.13 -0.48
N SER A 256 -7.13 39.40 -1.05
CA SER A 256 -7.52 40.69 -1.61
C SER A 256 -8.81 41.24 -1.03
N GLU A 257 -9.63 40.42 -0.40
CA GLU A 257 -10.88 40.84 0.24
C GLU A 257 -10.69 41.16 1.72
N ARG A 258 -11.36 42.21 2.19
CA ARG A 258 -11.24 42.72 3.55
C ARG A 258 -12.43 42.27 4.38
N PHE A 259 -12.13 41.86 5.62
CA PHE A 259 -13.12 41.48 6.63
C PHE A 259 -12.77 42.13 7.96
N THR A 260 -13.77 42.40 8.76
CA THR A 260 -13.61 42.55 10.20
C THR A 260 -13.66 41.17 10.86
N TYR A 261 -13.22 41.11 12.12
CA TYR A 261 -13.29 39.86 12.88
C TYR A 261 -14.75 39.35 12.97
N ASP A 262 -15.69 40.22 13.33
CA ASP A 262 -17.08 39.83 13.52
C ASP A 262 -17.73 39.34 12.20
N GLU A 263 -17.49 40.03 11.07
CA GLU A 263 -18.01 39.60 9.77
C GLU A 263 -17.53 38.19 9.38
N LEU A 264 -16.24 37.88 9.56
CA LEU A 264 -15.70 36.59 9.24
C LEU A 264 -16.18 35.52 10.21
N HIS A 265 -16.21 35.83 11.51
CA HIS A 265 -16.70 34.94 12.56
C HIS A 265 -18.16 34.53 12.30
N ASP A 266 -19.06 35.50 12.05
CA ASP A 266 -20.48 35.24 11.78
C ASP A 266 -20.68 34.35 10.56
N LYS A 267 -19.92 34.58 9.48
CA LYS A 267 -19.94 33.72 8.28
C LYS A 267 -19.52 32.28 8.60
N LEU A 268 -18.45 32.08 9.37
CA LEU A 268 -17.96 30.75 9.75
C LEU A 268 -18.91 30.04 10.73
N GLU A 269 -19.53 30.78 11.66
CA GLU A 269 -20.52 30.25 12.58
C GLU A 269 -21.81 29.84 11.84
N ALA A 270 -22.25 30.63 10.88
CA ALA A 270 -23.37 30.27 10.01
C ALA A 270 -23.10 28.97 9.23
N LEU A 271 -21.89 28.81 8.67
CA LEU A 271 -21.47 27.58 7.97
C LEU A 271 -21.49 26.37 8.89
N LYS A 272 -21.03 26.51 10.14
CA LYS A 272 -21.05 25.42 11.13
C LYS A 272 -22.47 24.93 11.40
N ASN A 273 -23.44 25.85 11.43
CA ASN A 273 -24.84 25.56 11.78
C ASN A 273 -25.70 25.18 10.56
N MET A 274 -25.15 25.11 9.35
CA MET A 274 -25.90 24.68 8.14
C MET A 274 -26.33 23.22 8.23
N PRO A 275 -27.62 22.92 7.92
CA PRO A 275 -28.11 21.56 7.93
C PRO A 275 -27.49 20.71 6.82
N VAL A 276 -27.26 19.47 7.15
CA VAL A 276 -26.72 18.44 6.24
C VAL A 276 -27.82 17.93 5.32
N ARG A 277 -27.54 17.69 4.03
CA ARG A 277 -28.45 16.94 3.14
C ARG A 277 -28.39 15.47 3.50
N GLU A 278 -29.49 14.94 4.02
CA GLU A 278 -29.65 13.51 4.33
C GLU A 278 -29.88 12.72 3.02
N GLU A 279 -29.08 11.67 2.78
CA GLU A 279 -29.37 10.64 1.79
C GLU A 279 -30.26 9.57 2.45
N GLU A 280 -31.37 9.21 1.81
CA GLU A 280 -32.23 8.11 2.27
C GLU A 280 -31.55 6.77 2.04
N SER A 281 -31.00 6.15 3.09
CA SER A 281 -30.53 4.77 3.09
C SER A 281 -30.95 4.06 4.38
N GLU A 282 -31.28 2.77 4.25
CA GLU A 282 -31.73 1.98 5.40
C GLU A 282 -30.63 1.81 6.45
N PRO A 283 -30.92 1.93 7.76
CA PRO A 283 -29.95 1.68 8.82
C PRO A 283 -29.51 0.20 8.85
N LEU A 284 -28.40 -0.07 9.55
CA LEU A 284 -27.96 -1.47 9.74
C LEU A 284 -28.90 -2.20 10.71
N PHE A 285 -29.38 -1.52 11.73
CA PHE A 285 -30.34 -2.02 12.71
C PHE A 285 -31.44 -0.97 12.92
N GLU A 286 -32.68 -1.44 12.97
CA GLU A 286 -33.84 -0.55 13.19
C GLU A 286 -33.88 -0.02 14.63
N ASN A 287 -33.51 -0.87 15.58
CA ASN A 287 -33.54 -0.58 17.01
C ASN A 287 -32.58 -1.52 17.78
N GLU A 288 -32.50 -1.35 19.10
CA GLU A 288 -31.62 -2.12 19.99
C GLU A 288 -32.04 -3.60 20.08
N GLU A 289 -33.31 -3.90 20.01
CA GLU A 289 -33.88 -5.28 20.05
C GLU A 289 -33.45 -6.09 18.82
N ASP A 290 -33.44 -5.47 17.62
CA ASP A 290 -32.94 -6.08 16.37
C ASP A 290 -31.43 -6.41 16.50
N TYR A 291 -30.65 -5.51 17.11
CA TYR A 291 -29.22 -5.77 17.37
C TYR A 291 -29.01 -6.89 18.39
N GLU A 292 -29.77 -6.91 19.49
CA GLU A 292 -29.67 -7.97 20.50
C GLU A 292 -30.04 -9.34 19.94
N GLU A 293 -31.06 -9.43 19.10
CA GLU A 293 -31.45 -10.67 18.42
C GLU A 293 -30.32 -11.15 17.48
N PHE A 294 -29.74 -10.24 16.71
CA PHE A 294 -28.58 -10.52 15.85
C PHE A 294 -27.42 -11.09 16.66
N VAL A 295 -27.01 -10.45 17.76
CA VAL A 295 -25.92 -10.91 18.65
C VAL A 295 -26.25 -12.31 19.21
N ARG A 296 -27.44 -12.51 19.74
CA ARG A 296 -27.89 -13.78 20.33
C ARG A 296 -27.83 -14.92 19.32
N ARG A 297 -28.17 -14.67 18.07
CA ARG A 297 -28.13 -15.66 17.00
C ARG A 297 -26.69 -16.10 16.71
N HIS A 298 -25.76 -15.15 16.63
CA HIS A 298 -24.35 -15.46 16.33
C HIS A 298 -23.60 -16.13 17.49
N GLN A 299 -24.05 -15.96 18.73
CA GLN A 299 -23.51 -16.68 19.90
C GLN A 299 -23.73 -18.20 19.87
N ARG A 300 -24.59 -18.72 18.99
CA ARG A 300 -24.84 -20.17 18.87
C ARG A 300 -23.64 -20.95 18.28
N SER A 301 -22.69 -20.26 17.67
CA SER A 301 -21.51 -20.86 17.04
C SER A 301 -20.25 -20.62 17.89
N ASP A 302 -20.36 -20.72 19.21
CA ASP A 302 -19.24 -20.57 20.12
C ASP A 302 -18.39 -21.85 20.20
N VAL A 303 -17.06 -21.66 20.38
CA VAL A 303 -16.13 -22.73 20.72
C VAL A 303 -16.19 -23.02 22.21
N SER A 304 -15.96 -24.27 22.61
CA SER A 304 -15.78 -24.57 24.04
C SER A 304 -14.41 -24.10 24.52
N TYR A 305 -14.39 -23.53 25.74
CA TYR A 305 -13.17 -23.05 26.37
C TYR A 305 -12.74 -23.96 27.53
N GLY A 306 -11.44 -24.26 27.60
CA GLY A 306 -10.81 -24.90 28.75
C GLY A 306 -9.87 -23.93 29.48
N ASP A 307 -9.58 -24.21 30.73
CA ASP A 307 -8.64 -23.41 31.53
C ASP A 307 -7.23 -24.01 31.46
N ILE A 308 -6.32 -23.35 30.74
CA ILE A 308 -4.91 -23.78 30.61
C ILE A 308 -4.21 -23.96 31.96
N SER A 309 -4.60 -23.19 33.00
CA SER A 309 -4.00 -23.25 34.32
C SER A 309 -4.35 -24.52 35.11
N THR A 310 -5.41 -25.20 34.73
CA THR A 310 -5.89 -26.43 35.39
C THR A 310 -5.83 -27.66 34.49
N TYR A 311 -5.66 -27.47 33.18
CA TYR A 311 -5.61 -28.54 32.19
C TYR A 311 -4.38 -29.41 32.37
N THR A 312 -4.57 -30.74 32.24
CA THR A 312 -3.50 -31.74 32.27
C THR A 312 -3.70 -32.73 31.14
N GLY A 313 -2.68 -32.94 30.34
CA GLY A 313 -2.74 -33.91 29.25
C GLY A 313 -2.07 -33.39 27.96
N LYS A 314 -2.51 -33.94 26.84
CA LYS A 314 -2.01 -33.57 25.51
C LYS A 314 -2.74 -32.36 25.00
N ALA A 315 -1.99 -31.49 24.33
CA ALA A 315 -2.56 -30.34 23.59
C ALA A 315 -1.89 -30.22 22.23
N TYR A 316 -2.53 -29.46 21.34
CA TYR A 316 -2.14 -29.31 19.94
C TYR A 316 -2.07 -27.84 19.59
N LEU A 317 -0.94 -27.43 19.03
CA LEU A 317 -0.65 -26.03 18.72
C LEU A 317 -0.89 -25.76 17.23
N GLY A 318 -1.65 -24.72 16.95
CA GLY A 318 -1.77 -24.13 15.60
C GLY A 318 -1.22 -22.72 15.58
N VAL A 319 -0.40 -22.41 14.59
CA VAL A 319 0.18 -21.08 14.35
C VAL A 319 -0.22 -20.62 12.96
N ASP A 320 -0.96 -19.54 12.89
CA ASP A 320 -1.27 -18.84 11.63
C ASP A 320 -0.46 -17.56 11.56
N SER A 321 0.60 -17.57 10.77
CA SER A 321 1.46 -16.41 10.52
C SER A 321 1.00 -15.70 9.25
N GLY A 322 0.01 -14.83 9.42
CA GLY A 322 -0.48 -13.98 8.33
C GLY A 322 0.44 -12.81 8.03
N SER A 323 0.02 -12.01 7.07
CA SER A 323 0.78 -10.86 6.57
C SER A 323 0.95 -9.73 7.60
N THR A 324 -0.07 -9.44 8.39
CA THR A 324 -0.08 -8.34 9.36
C THR A 324 -0.19 -8.81 10.80
N THR A 325 -0.72 -10.01 11.00
CA THR A 325 -1.02 -10.56 12.33
C THR A 325 -0.56 -12.00 12.43
N THR A 326 -0.07 -12.37 13.59
CA THR A 326 0.20 -13.76 13.95
C THR A 326 -0.83 -14.21 14.99
N LYS A 327 -1.39 -15.38 14.77
CA LYS A 327 -2.37 -16.00 15.66
C LYS A 327 -1.82 -17.33 16.14
N LEU A 328 -2.04 -17.61 17.42
CA LEU A 328 -1.71 -18.88 18.03
C LEU A 328 -2.95 -19.43 18.73
N VAL A 329 -3.16 -20.72 18.58
CA VAL A 329 -4.24 -21.45 19.24
C VAL A 329 -3.67 -22.74 19.83
N LEU A 330 -3.97 -23.01 21.11
CA LEU A 330 -3.70 -24.28 21.74
C LEU A 330 -5.04 -24.95 22.05
N VAL A 331 -5.26 -26.14 21.53
CA VAL A 331 -6.49 -26.92 21.79
C VAL A 331 -6.17 -28.18 22.60
N GLY A 332 -7.09 -28.57 23.47
CA GLY A 332 -7.03 -29.82 24.24
C GLY A 332 -7.48 -31.05 23.44
N GLU A 333 -7.57 -32.20 24.11
CA GLU A 333 -7.98 -33.47 23.49
C GLU A 333 -9.44 -33.49 23.03
N ALA A 334 -10.32 -32.74 23.69
CA ALA A 334 -11.73 -32.59 23.32
C ALA A 334 -11.97 -31.39 22.38
N GLU A 335 -10.92 -30.82 21.81
CA GLU A 335 -10.94 -29.66 20.89
C GLU A 335 -11.38 -28.34 21.55
N GLU A 336 -11.39 -28.31 22.88
CA GLU A 336 -11.58 -27.09 23.65
C GLU A 336 -10.39 -26.15 23.53
N LEU A 337 -10.67 -24.85 23.46
CA LEU A 337 -9.68 -23.79 23.34
C LEU A 337 -9.03 -23.52 24.70
N LEU A 338 -7.75 -23.86 24.86
CA LEU A 338 -6.97 -23.67 26.07
C LEU A 338 -6.22 -22.34 26.08
N TYR A 339 -5.78 -21.88 24.90
CA TYR A 339 -5.06 -20.63 24.76
C TYR A 339 -5.34 -20.03 23.38
N GLU A 340 -5.50 -18.73 23.35
CA GLU A 340 -5.63 -17.98 22.09
C GLU A 340 -4.79 -16.71 22.11
N ALA A 341 -4.26 -16.34 20.95
CA ALA A 341 -3.58 -15.08 20.73
C ALA A 341 -3.87 -14.56 19.32
N TYR A 342 -4.15 -13.27 19.23
CA TYR A 342 -4.28 -12.52 17.99
C TYR A 342 -3.46 -11.25 18.14
N THR A 343 -2.26 -11.22 17.55
CA THR A 343 -1.28 -10.15 17.78
C THR A 343 -0.76 -9.61 16.46
N SER A 344 -0.61 -8.29 16.37
CA SER A 344 0.07 -7.65 15.24
C SER A 344 1.52 -8.14 15.15
N ASN A 345 2.01 -8.42 13.94
CA ASN A 345 3.38 -8.89 13.70
C ASN A 345 4.45 -7.88 14.13
N GLN A 346 4.09 -6.61 14.28
CA GLN A 346 5.02 -5.53 14.65
C GLN A 346 6.32 -5.53 13.82
N GLY A 347 6.25 -6.12 12.60
CA GLY A 347 7.40 -6.34 11.73
C GLY A 347 8.34 -7.48 12.13
N SER A 348 8.02 -8.26 13.17
CA SER A 348 8.76 -9.46 13.60
C SER A 348 7.79 -10.55 14.06
N PRO A 349 7.25 -11.37 13.16
CA PRO A 349 6.35 -12.45 13.53
C PRO A 349 7.01 -13.51 14.43
N LEU A 350 8.33 -13.68 14.37
CA LEU A 350 9.06 -14.61 15.23
C LEU A 350 9.00 -14.19 16.69
N ASP A 351 9.22 -12.91 17.00
CA ASP A 351 9.19 -12.41 18.38
C ASP A 351 7.80 -12.57 18.99
N VAL A 352 6.74 -12.39 18.20
CA VAL A 352 5.36 -12.63 18.63
C VAL A 352 5.16 -14.08 19.04
N VAL A 353 5.62 -15.04 18.23
CA VAL A 353 5.48 -16.47 18.55
C VAL A 353 6.30 -16.83 19.78
N VAL A 354 7.53 -16.33 19.93
CA VAL A 354 8.37 -16.54 21.12
C VAL A 354 7.66 -16.06 22.38
N GLU A 355 7.07 -14.86 22.36
CA GLU A 355 6.34 -14.31 23.51
C GLU A 355 5.18 -15.21 23.94
N HIS A 356 4.38 -15.66 22.96
CA HIS A 356 3.21 -16.50 23.25
C HIS A 356 3.59 -17.92 23.64
N LEU A 357 4.64 -18.52 23.08
CA LEU A 357 5.13 -19.82 23.52
C LEU A 357 5.64 -19.77 24.97
N LYS A 358 6.36 -18.71 25.38
CA LYS A 358 6.76 -18.50 26.76
C LYS A 358 5.55 -18.44 27.70
N LYS A 359 4.48 -17.74 27.30
CA LYS A 359 3.23 -17.68 28.07
C LYS A 359 2.56 -19.05 28.19
N ILE A 360 2.49 -19.82 27.11
CA ILE A 360 1.91 -21.17 27.10
C ILE A 360 2.69 -22.10 28.06
N TYR A 361 4.01 -22.11 27.98
CA TYR A 361 4.82 -22.94 28.86
C TYR A 361 4.70 -22.52 30.33
N ALA A 362 4.73 -21.22 30.61
CA ALA A 362 4.58 -20.70 31.97
C ALA A 362 3.21 -21.03 32.59
N LEU A 363 2.10 -20.87 31.81
CA LEU A 363 0.75 -21.20 32.28
C LEU A 363 0.54 -22.72 32.45
N GLY A 364 1.11 -23.49 31.53
CA GLY A 364 1.01 -24.95 31.55
C GLY A 364 1.81 -25.65 32.69
N GLU A 365 2.83 -25.00 33.24
CA GLU A 365 3.66 -25.46 34.37
C GLU A 365 4.10 -26.94 34.24
N GLY A 366 4.42 -27.39 33.01
CA GLY A 366 4.80 -28.79 32.76
C GLY A 366 3.66 -29.82 32.83
N ARG A 367 2.42 -29.41 33.08
CA ARG A 367 1.24 -30.29 33.09
C ARG A 367 0.77 -30.64 31.67
N ILE A 368 1.09 -29.74 30.68
CA ILE A 368 0.66 -29.86 29.32
C ILE A 368 1.79 -30.39 28.45
N THR A 369 1.48 -31.41 27.66
CA THR A 369 2.37 -31.91 26.61
C THR A 369 1.88 -31.47 25.25
N ILE A 370 2.64 -30.64 24.53
CA ILE A 370 2.32 -30.35 23.15
C ILE A 370 2.59 -31.61 22.31
N ALA A 371 1.55 -32.29 21.90
CA ALA A 371 1.59 -33.58 21.21
C ALA A 371 1.60 -33.46 19.69
N GLY A 372 1.32 -32.27 19.16
CA GLY A 372 1.39 -31.93 17.75
C GLY A 372 1.39 -30.42 17.53
N SER A 373 2.02 -29.96 16.47
CA SER A 373 2.16 -28.55 16.12
C SER A 373 2.12 -28.35 14.60
N CYS A 374 1.38 -27.35 14.16
CA CYS A 374 1.23 -27.04 12.72
C CYS A 374 1.28 -25.54 12.49
N ALA A 375 1.99 -25.12 11.44
CA ALA A 375 1.98 -23.75 10.96
C ALA A 375 1.12 -23.62 9.70
N THR A 376 0.56 -22.43 9.50
CA THR A 376 -0.16 -22.03 8.28
C THR A 376 0.05 -20.55 7.99
N GLY A 377 -0.46 -20.07 6.85
CA GLY A 377 -0.35 -18.68 6.43
C GLY A 377 0.95 -18.37 5.68
N TYR A 378 1.14 -17.09 5.30
CA TYR A 378 2.30 -16.65 4.51
C TYR A 378 3.66 -16.91 5.16
N GLY A 379 3.70 -16.95 6.51
CA GLY A 379 4.92 -17.22 7.28
C GLY A 379 5.13 -18.70 7.63
N GLU A 380 4.37 -19.62 7.07
CA GLU A 380 4.38 -21.06 7.39
C GLU A 380 5.79 -21.63 7.46
N GLU A 381 6.56 -21.54 6.38
CA GLU A 381 7.91 -22.07 6.29
C GLU A 381 8.87 -21.45 7.33
N LEU A 382 8.76 -20.15 7.56
CA LEU A 382 9.57 -19.47 8.58
C LEU A 382 9.26 -19.99 9.99
N MET A 383 7.97 -20.13 10.34
CA MET A 383 7.53 -20.63 11.63
C MET A 383 7.94 -22.08 11.85
N LYS A 384 7.75 -22.91 10.83
CA LYS A 384 8.11 -24.33 10.86
C LYS A 384 9.60 -24.52 11.14
N HIS A 385 10.45 -23.79 10.44
CA HIS A 385 11.91 -23.89 10.64
C HIS A 385 12.38 -23.26 11.92
N ALA A 386 11.86 -22.09 12.31
CA ALA A 386 12.28 -21.37 13.49
C ALA A 386 11.96 -22.11 14.80
N PHE A 387 10.79 -22.74 14.87
CA PHE A 387 10.27 -23.36 16.08
C PHE A 387 10.22 -24.89 16.02
N HIS A 388 10.73 -25.51 14.96
CA HIS A 388 10.71 -26.96 14.72
C HIS A 388 9.31 -27.55 14.77
N LEU A 389 8.32 -26.85 14.20
CA LEU A 389 6.95 -27.37 14.16
C LEU A 389 6.88 -28.63 13.30
N ASP A 390 5.98 -29.55 13.68
CA ASP A 390 5.91 -30.88 13.07
C ASP A 390 5.54 -30.82 11.60
N GLU A 391 4.64 -29.92 11.24
CA GLU A 391 4.20 -29.76 9.86
C GLU A 391 3.77 -28.32 9.51
N GLY A 392 3.66 -28.07 8.21
CA GLY A 392 3.01 -26.91 7.63
C GLY A 392 1.76 -27.34 6.87
N ALA A 393 0.72 -26.55 6.95
CA ALA A 393 -0.53 -26.76 6.23
C ALA A 393 -0.84 -25.59 5.30
N VAL A 394 -1.30 -25.91 4.11
CA VAL A 394 -1.81 -24.89 3.19
C VAL A 394 -2.95 -24.14 3.87
N GLU A 395 -2.90 -22.82 3.85
CA GLU A 395 -3.83 -21.93 4.56
C GLU A 395 -5.31 -22.26 4.26
N THR A 396 -5.63 -22.53 2.98
CA THR A 396 -6.98 -22.90 2.54
C THR A 396 -7.49 -24.18 3.23
N MET A 397 -6.61 -25.14 3.47
CA MET A 397 -6.97 -26.39 4.14
C MET A 397 -7.20 -26.16 5.64
N ALA A 398 -6.39 -25.33 6.29
CA ALA A 398 -6.59 -24.98 7.69
C ALA A 398 -7.95 -24.26 7.89
N HIS A 399 -8.24 -23.27 7.05
CA HIS A 399 -9.52 -22.57 7.08
C HIS A 399 -10.73 -23.49 6.83
N TYR A 400 -10.61 -24.42 5.89
CA TYR A 400 -11.68 -25.39 5.61
C TYR A 400 -11.91 -26.37 6.79
N GLU A 401 -10.83 -26.89 7.38
CA GLU A 401 -10.96 -27.79 8.54
C GLU A 401 -11.66 -27.09 9.72
N ALA A 402 -11.32 -25.84 9.99
CA ALA A 402 -11.99 -25.07 11.02
C ALA A 402 -13.46 -24.81 10.69
N ALA A 403 -13.78 -24.39 9.47
CA ALA A 403 -15.18 -24.15 9.05
C ALA A 403 -16.03 -25.41 9.15
N ARG A 404 -15.50 -26.56 8.74
CA ARG A 404 -16.17 -27.87 8.82
C ARG A 404 -16.45 -28.32 10.26
N HIS A 405 -15.60 -27.91 11.22
CA HIS A 405 -15.84 -28.19 12.63
C HIS A 405 -17.12 -27.48 13.13
N PHE A 406 -17.36 -26.22 12.72
CA PHE A 406 -18.55 -25.46 13.10
C PHE A 406 -19.79 -25.81 12.27
N ASN A 407 -19.62 -26.14 10.99
CA ASN A 407 -20.67 -26.60 10.12
C ASN A 407 -20.20 -27.74 9.21
N PRO A 408 -20.48 -28.99 9.56
CA PRO A 408 -20.12 -30.15 8.74
C PRO A 408 -20.66 -30.14 7.30
N ASN A 409 -21.73 -29.39 7.05
CA ASN A 409 -22.39 -29.27 5.75
C ASN A 409 -21.96 -27.98 5.00
N VAL A 410 -20.96 -27.25 5.46
CA VAL A 410 -20.52 -26.01 4.83
C VAL A 410 -20.29 -26.21 3.33
N ASP A 411 -20.94 -25.39 2.53
CA ASP A 411 -20.81 -25.37 1.07
C ASP A 411 -20.12 -24.10 0.55
N TYR A 412 -20.05 -23.07 1.40
CA TYR A 412 -19.40 -21.81 1.07
C TYR A 412 -18.67 -21.19 2.25
N ILE A 413 -17.40 -20.84 2.04
CA ILE A 413 -16.59 -20.18 3.05
C ILE A 413 -16.11 -18.85 2.50
N LEU A 414 -16.33 -17.77 3.25
CA LEU A 414 -15.79 -16.46 2.95
C LEU A 414 -14.89 -15.99 4.08
N ASP A 415 -13.63 -15.90 3.80
CA ASP A 415 -12.63 -15.31 4.69
C ASP A 415 -12.26 -13.90 4.23
N ILE A 416 -12.51 -12.91 5.09
CA ILE A 416 -12.05 -11.54 4.88
C ILE A 416 -11.02 -11.22 5.96
N GLY A 417 -9.77 -11.29 5.55
CA GLY A 417 -8.61 -10.95 6.36
C GLY A 417 -8.37 -9.44 6.47
N GLY A 418 -7.23 -9.09 7.04
CA GLY A 418 -6.78 -7.71 7.09
C GLY A 418 -6.39 -7.16 5.70
N GLN A 419 -5.86 -8.00 4.82
CA GLN A 419 -5.30 -7.57 3.53
C GLN A 419 -5.78 -8.40 2.32
N ASP A 420 -6.39 -9.52 2.55
CA ASP A 420 -6.80 -10.49 1.54
C ASP A 420 -8.24 -10.94 1.73
N ILE A 421 -8.80 -11.47 0.66
CA ILE A 421 -10.11 -12.13 0.65
C ILE A 421 -9.91 -13.50 0.04
N LYS A 422 -10.41 -14.52 0.71
CA LYS A 422 -10.45 -15.88 0.23
C LYS A 422 -11.89 -16.39 0.24
N CYS A 423 -12.26 -17.03 -0.83
CA CYS A 423 -13.57 -17.61 -0.97
C CYS A 423 -13.41 -19.05 -1.47
N PHE A 424 -14.07 -19.98 -0.81
CA PHE A 424 -14.03 -21.39 -1.15
C PHE A 424 -15.45 -21.90 -1.41
N LYS A 425 -15.63 -22.56 -2.55
CA LYS A 425 -16.84 -23.35 -2.81
C LYS A 425 -16.54 -24.80 -2.46
N ILE A 426 -17.42 -25.40 -1.68
CA ILE A 426 -17.28 -26.77 -1.21
C ILE A 426 -18.36 -27.60 -1.90
N LYS A 427 -17.95 -28.72 -2.50
CA LYS A 427 -18.86 -29.69 -3.11
C LYS A 427 -18.43 -31.10 -2.72
N ASP A 428 -19.39 -31.89 -2.25
CA ASP A 428 -19.17 -33.28 -1.82
C ASP A 428 -18.01 -33.41 -0.80
N GLY A 429 -17.91 -32.42 0.14
CA GLY A 429 -16.87 -32.40 1.17
C GLY A 429 -15.47 -32.10 0.67
N ARG A 430 -15.33 -31.49 -0.52
CA ARG A 430 -14.06 -31.07 -1.12
C ARG A 430 -14.13 -29.64 -1.59
N ILE A 431 -12.99 -28.96 -1.56
CA ILE A 431 -12.87 -27.63 -2.16
C ILE A 431 -12.94 -27.79 -3.67
N ASP A 432 -14.01 -27.27 -4.28
CA ASP A 432 -14.29 -27.34 -5.72
C ASP A 432 -13.73 -26.12 -6.46
N ASP A 433 -13.84 -24.93 -5.88
CA ASP A 433 -13.35 -23.67 -6.46
C ASP A 433 -12.78 -22.75 -5.38
N ILE A 434 -11.76 -21.99 -5.74
CA ILE A 434 -11.10 -21.03 -4.86
C ILE A 434 -10.95 -19.71 -5.59
N VAL A 435 -11.49 -18.64 -5.00
CA VAL A 435 -11.23 -17.27 -5.43
C VAL A 435 -10.37 -16.58 -4.39
N LEU A 436 -9.21 -16.10 -4.83
CA LEU A 436 -8.25 -15.37 -3.99
C LEU A 436 -8.10 -13.95 -4.48
N ASN A 437 -8.10 -12.99 -3.56
CA ASN A 437 -7.70 -11.62 -3.84
C ASN A 437 -6.66 -11.15 -2.82
N GLU A 438 -5.42 -11.21 -3.21
CA GLU A 438 -4.26 -10.77 -2.41
C GLU A 438 -3.74 -9.39 -2.86
N ALA A 439 -4.23 -8.91 -4.01
CA ALA A 439 -3.73 -7.71 -4.66
C ALA A 439 -4.46 -6.43 -4.25
N CYS A 440 -5.70 -6.50 -3.74
CA CYS A 440 -6.51 -5.32 -3.47
C CYS A 440 -7.17 -5.37 -2.10
N SER A 441 -6.82 -4.44 -1.23
CA SER A 441 -7.39 -4.33 0.12
C SER A 441 -8.75 -3.63 0.19
N SER A 442 -9.35 -3.23 -0.93
CA SER A 442 -10.61 -2.45 -0.93
C SER A 442 -11.84 -3.19 -0.37
N GLY A 443 -11.75 -4.51 -0.23
CA GLY A 443 -12.75 -5.33 0.44
C GLY A 443 -12.27 -5.93 1.75
N CYS A 444 -11.14 -5.48 2.33
CA CYS A 444 -10.46 -6.08 3.47
C CYS A 444 -10.48 -5.18 4.72
N GLY A 445 -10.13 -5.73 5.87
CA GLY A 445 -10.15 -5.04 7.16
C GLY A 445 -9.21 -3.83 7.23
N SER A 446 -8.03 -3.90 6.62
CA SER A 446 -7.07 -2.77 6.61
C SER A 446 -7.60 -1.51 5.93
N PHE A 447 -8.58 -1.66 5.04
CA PHE A 447 -9.29 -0.54 4.46
C PHE A 447 -10.06 0.24 5.53
N LEU A 448 -10.86 -0.46 6.35
CA LEU A 448 -11.61 0.14 7.46
C LEU A 448 -10.69 0.74 8.52
N GLU A 449 -9.59 0.04 8.87
CA GLU A 449 -8.59 0.54 9.82
C GLU A 449 -7.93 1.85 9.33
N THR A 450 -7.63 1.93 8.04
CA THR A 450 -7.04 3.13 7.44
C THR A 450 -7.97 4.33 7.57
N PHE A 451 -9.26 4.15 7.28
CA PHE A 451 -10.26 5.20 7.43
C PHE A 451 -10.52 5.55 8.90
N ALA A 452 -10.65 4.57 9.78
CA ALA A 452 -10.80 4.80 11.21
C ALA A 452 -9.67 5.69 11.76
N LYS A 453 -8.41 5.32 11.48
CA LYS A 453 -7.24 6.11 11.88
C LYS A 453 -7.22 7.51 11.29
N SER A 454 -7.58 7.67 10.01
CA SER A 454 -7.62 8.99 9.36
C SER A 454 -8.67 9.91 9.97
N LEU A 455 -9.73 9.34 10.54
CA LEU A 455 -10.81 10.02 11.23
C LEU A 455 -10.58 10.16 12.75
N GLY A 456 -9.46 9.64 13.27
CA GLY A 456 -9.06 9.76 14.67
C GLY A 456 -9.66 8.72 15.61
N TYR A 457 -10.13 7.58 15.08
CA TYR A 457 -10.73 6.49 15.85
C TYR A 457 -9.90 5.21 15.77
N SER A 458 -9.99 4.37 16.79
CA SER A 458 -9.56 2.97 16.69
C SER A 458 -10.53 2.18 15.80
N ALA A 459 -10.07 1.06 15.25
CA ALA A 459 -10.93 0.21 14.41
C ALA A 459 -12.18 -0.30 15.16
N GLN A 460 -12.05 -0.56 16.46
CA GLN A 460 -13.16 -1.00 17.32
C GLN A 460 -14.19 0.09 17.56
N GLU A 461 -13.75 1.30 17.94
CA GLU A 461 -14.64 2.45 18.12
C GLU A 461 -15.39 2.77 16.83
N PHE A 462 -14.66 2.75 15.71
CA PHE A 462 -15.24 3.03 14.39
C PHE A 462 -16.30 1.98 13.99
N ALA A 463 -16.08 0.71 14.30
CA ALA A 463 -17.05 -0.36 14.10
C ALA A 463 -18.34 -0.14 14.94
N GLN A 464 -18.19 0.28 16.21
CA GLN A 464 -19.32 0.55 17.10
C GLN A 464 -20.12 1.77 16.67
N LEU A 465 -19.47 2.78 16.09
CA LEU A 465 -20.18 3.95 15.52
C LEU A 465 -21.09 3.54 14.37
N GLY A 466 -20.65 2.64 13.49
CA GLY A 466 -21.47 2.17 12.35
C GLY A 466 -22.77 1.50 12.74
N LEU A 467 -22.85 0.87 13.94
CA LEU A 467 -24.08 0.27 14.45
C LEU A 467 -25.16 1.30 14.78
N LYS A 468 -24.79 2.56 15.01
CA LYS A 468 -25.67 3.67 15.37
C LYS A 468 -26.09 4.53 14.18
N ALA A 469 -25.63 4.17 12.97
CA ALA A 469 -25.92 4.91 11.76
C ALA A 469 -27.42 4.93 11.45
N ARG A 470 -27.95 6.09 11.15
CA ARG A 470 -29.36 6.27 10.75
C ARG A 470 -29.51 6.32 9.24
N HIS A 471 -28.55 6.95 8.56
CA HIS A 471 -28.55 7.17 7.11
C HIS A 471 -27.17 6.82 6.52
N PRO A 472 -26.79 5.53 6.50
CA PRO A 472 -25.46 5.11 6.00
C PRO A 472 -25.16 5.67 4.62
N VAL A 473 -24.00 6.32 4.46
CA VAL A 473 -23.62 6.96 3.19
C VAL A 473 -23.41 5.92 2.09
N ASN A 474 -23.98 6.18 0.91
CA ASN A 474 -23.75 5.33 -0.25
C ASN A 474 -22.40 5.66 -0.92
N LEU A 475 -21.37 4.92 -0.59
CA LEU A 475 -20.02 5.08 -1.15
C LEU A 475 -19.77 4.23 -2.40
N GLY A 476 -20.72 3.37 -2.78
CA GLY A 476 -20.63 2.48 -3.94
C GLY A 476 -19.55 1.41 -3.81
N THR A 477 -19.07 0.92 -4.96
CA THR A 477 -18.03 -0.13 -5.08
C THR A 477 -16.79 0.43 -5.74
N ARG A 478 -15.98 1.19 -5.03
CA ARG A 478 -14.75 1.81 -5.57
C ARG A 478 -13.51 1.29 -4.85
N CYS A 479 -12.35 1.40 -5.49
CA CYS A 479 -11.08 1.10 -4.81
C CYS A 479 -10.80 2.13 -3.71
N THR A 480 -9.87 1.82 -2.81
CA THR A 480 -9.50 2.65 -1.65
C THR A 480 -9.24 4.12 -2.00
N VAL A 481 -8.57 4.35 -3.14
CA VAL A 481 -8.22 5.68 -3.63
C VAL A 481 -9.46 6.52 -3.97
N PHE A 482 -10.36 5.95 -4.76
CA PHE A 482 -11.62 6.62 -5.12
C PHE A 482 -12.59 6.73 -3.95
N MET A 483 -12.51 5.83 -2.98
CA MET A 483 -13.32 5.85 -1.77
C MET A 483 -12.96 7.03 -0.88
N ASN A 484 -11.67 7.40 -0.78
CA ASN A 484 -11.22 8.61 -0.09
C ASN A 484 -11.96 9.86 -0.59
N SER A 485 -12.07 10.01 -1.90
CA SER A 485 -12.83 11.12 -2.48
C SER A 485 -14.31 11.07 -2.12
N GLY A 486 -14.91 9.88 -2.06
CA GLY A 486 -16.30 9.68 -1.62
C GLY A 486 -16.50 10.04 -0.16
N VAL A 487 -15.61 9.57 0.72
CA VAL A 487 -15.66 9.90 2.17
C VAL A 487 -15.49 11.39 2.40
N LYS A 488 -14.54 12.04 1.73
CA LYS A 488 -14.37 13.49 1.81
C LYS A 488 -15.60 14.25 1.31
N GLN A 489 -16.22 13.77 0.25
CA GLN A 489 -17.43 14.39 -0.25
C GLN A 489 -18.59 14.23 0.74
N ALA A 490 -18.73 13.06 1.36
CA ALA A 490 -19.70 12.83 2.43
C ALA A 490 -19.47 13.76 3.63
N GLN A 491 -18.20 13.91 4.05
CA GLN A 491 -17.83 14.88 5.11
C GLN A 491 -18.15 16.33 4.73
N LYS A 492 -17.87 16.74 3.49
CA LYS A 492 -18.24 18.07 2.98
C LYS A 492 -19.74 18.28 2.97
N ASN A 493 -20.50 17.23 2.69
CA ASN A 493 -21.95 17.25 2.74
C ASN A 493 -22.48 17.15 4.18
N GLY A 494 -21.60 16.99 5.18
CA GLY A 494 -21.88 16.97 6.60
C GLY A 494 -22.46 15.66 7.12
N ALA A 495 -22.20 14.53 6.45
CA ALA A 495 -22.58 13.21 6.94
C ALA A 495 -21.92 12.92 8.30
N SER A 496 -22.65 12.26 9.19
CA SER A 496 -22.13 11.86 10.50
C SER A 496 -21.02 10.81 10.37
N ILE A 497 -20.19 10.69 11.40
CA ILE A 497 -19.13 9.64 11.43
C ILE A 497 -19.76 8.25 11.46
N GLU A 498 -20.90 8.11 12.14
CA GLU A 498 -21.71 6.89 12.20
C GLU A 498 -22.14 6.45 10.79
N ASP A 499 -22.69 7.36 10.01
CA ASP A 499 -23.17 7.11 8.66
C ASP A 499 -22.04 6.79 7.68
N ILE A 500 -20.89 7.47 7.84
CA ILE A 500 -19.67 7.19 7.08
C ILE A 500 -19.12 5.80 7.43
N SER A 501 -19.10 5.43 8.72
CA SER A 501 -18.62 4.11 9.16
C SER A 501 -19.47 2.98 8.58
N ALA A 502 -20.79 3.08 8.70
CA ALA A 502 -21.71 2.10 8.12
C ALA A 502 -21.62 2.03 6.59
N GLY A 503 -21.48 3.19 5.92
CA GLY A 503 -21.29 3.28 4.47
C GLY A 503 -20.02 2.59 3.99
N LEU A 504 -18.93 2.74 4.74
CA LEU A 504 -17.66 2.04 4.47
C LEU A 504 -17.78 0.53 4.68
N CYS A 505 -18.47 0.07 5.73
CA CYS A 505 -18.72 -1.35 5.97
C CYS A 505 -19.52 -1.97 4.82
N ARG A 506 -20.58 -1.30 4.35
CA ARG A 506 -21.35 -1.73 3.16
C ARG A 506 -20.48 -1.76 1.90
N SER A 507 -19.62 -0.79 1.71
CA SER A 507 -18.74 -0.75 0.56
C SER A 507 -17.72 -1.89 0.55
N VAL A 508 -17.16 -2.26 1.71
CA VAL A 508 -16.29 -3.44 1.86
C VAL A 508 -17.01 -4.70 1.40
N VAL A 509 -18.23 -4.91 1.89
CA VAL A 509 -19.07 -6.07 1.53
C VAL A 509 -19.35 -6.10 0.02
N LYS A 510 -19.81 -4.98 -0.54
CA LYS A 510 -20.10 -4.88 -1.98
C LYS A 510 -18.86 -5.12 -2.84
N ASN A 511 -17.69 -4.63 -2.41
CA ASN A 511 -16.42 -4.90 -3.11
C ASN A 511 -16.07 -6.39 -3.05
N ALA A 512 -16.21 -7.04 -1.89
CA ALA A 512 -15.98 -8.48 -1.75
C ALA A 512 -16.90 -9.29 -2.67
N LEU A 513 -18.21 -9.04 -2.59
CA LEU A 513 -19.20 -9.80 -3.35
C LEU A 513 -19.12 -9.57 -4.86
N TYR A 514 -19.13 -8.32 -5.31
CA TYR A 514 -19.31 -8.00 -6.72
C TYR A 514 -18.04 -7.89 -7.54
N LYS A 515 -16.91 -7.51 -6.91
CA LYS A 515 -15.62 -7.35 -7.62
C LYS A 515 -14.69 -8.53 -7.46
N VAL A 516 -14.62 -9.09 -6.25
CA VAL A 516 -13.72 -10.22 -5.97
C VAL A 516 -14.39 -11.53 -6.33
N ILE A 517 -15.50 -11.84 -5.65
CA ILE A 517 -16.25 -13.09 -5.82
C ILE A 517 -16.99 -13.10 -7.17
N ARG A 518 -17.38 -11.91 -7.65
CA ARG A 518 -18.17 -11.71 -8.88
C ARG A 518 -19.51 -12.42 -8.85
N ALA A 519 -20.09 -12.54 -7.66
CA ALA A 519 -21.44 -13.07 -7.50
C ALA A 519 -22.44 -12.17 -8.24
N ARG A 520 -23.24 -12.76 -9.15
CA ARG A 520 -24.26 -12.06 -9.90
C ARG A 520 -25.65 -12.30 -9.32
N ARG A 521 -25.83 -13.43 -8.64
CA ARG A 521 -27.07 -13.88 -8.04
C ARG A 521 -26.79 -14.55 -6.70
N ARG A 522 -27.83 -14.66 -5.88
CA ARG A 522 -27.75 -15.34 -4.59
C ARG A 522 -27.29 -16.80 -4.72
N GLU A 523 -27.73 -17.47 -5.80
CA GLU A 523 -27.40 -18.86 -6.07
C GLU A 523 -25.93 -19.11 -6.43
N ASP A 524 -25.18 -18.06 -6.76
CA ASP A 524 -23.72 -18.15 -7.00
C ASP A 524 -22.96 -18.39 -5.70
N ILE A 525 -23.59 -18.09 -4.55
CA ILE A 525 -23.10 -18.27 -3.19
C ILE A 525 -23.92 -19.38 -2.55
N GLY A 526 -23.31 -20.33 -1.92
CA GLY A 526 -23.96 -21.49 -1.31
C GLY A 526 -25.06 -21.17 -0.29
N ASP A 527 -25.67 -22.18 0.29
CA ASP A 527 -26.71 -22.05 1.29
C ASP A 527 -26.19 -22.15 2.73
N GLU A 528 -25.15 -22.97 2.94
CA GLU A 528 -24.52 -23.25 4.23
C GLU A 528 -23.22 -22.42 4.33
N ILE A 529 -23.36 -21.12 4.57
CA ILE A 529 -22.28 -20.13 4.50
C ILE A 529 -21.61 -19.98 5.86
N VAL A 530 -20.28 -20.19 5.91
CA VAL A 530 -19.44 -19.82 7.05
C VAL A 530 -18.59 -18.60 6.69
N VAL A 531 -18.69 -17.55 7.51
CA VAL A 531 -17.86 -16.35 7.37
C VAL A 531 -16.79 -16.31 8.45
N GLN A 532 -15.58 -15.93 8.06
CA GLN A 532 -14.40 -15.93 8.92
C GLN A 532 -13.44 -14.81 8.56
N GLY A 533 -12.35 -14.69 9.31
CA GLY A 533 -11.38 -13.60 9.20
C GLY A 533 -11.65 -12.44 10.16
N GLY A 534 -10.60 -11.66 10.42
CA GLY A 534 -10.65 -10.57 11.42
C GLY A 534 -11.67 -9.48 11.11
N THR A 535 -11.99 -9.27 9.84
CA THR A 535 -12.95 -8.25 9.38
C THR A 535 -14.38 -8.56 9.83
N PHE A 536 -14.76 -9.84 9.94
CA PHE A 536 -16.09 -10.25 10.42
C PHE A 536 -16.27 -10.15 11.94
N ARG A 537 -15.25 -9.74 12.70
CA ARG A 537 -15.45 -9.28 14.10
C ARG A 537 -16.23 -7.97 14.19
N ASN A 538 -16.25 -7.21 13.10
CA ASN A 538 -17.04 -5.99 12.98
C ASN A 538 -18.51 -6.36 12.64
N ASP A 539 -19.41 -6.18 13.62
CA ASP A 539 -20.83 -6.48 13.47
C ASP A 539 -21.50 -5.62 12.38
N SER A 540 -21.00 -4.40 12.14
CA SER A 540 -21.48 -3.56 11.03
C SER A 540 -21.17 -4.18 9.65
N VAL A 541 -20.01 -4.84 9.51
CA VAL A 541 -19.64 -5.58 8.29
C VAL A 541 -20.51 -6.84 8.15
N LEU A 542 -20.61 -7.60 9.23
CA LEU A 542 -21.40 -8.83 9.24
C LEU A 542 -22.87 -8.57 8.91
N ARG A 543 -23.49 -7.56 9.53
CA ARG A 543 -24.87 -7.17 9.24
C ARG A 543 -25.04 -6.67 7.81
N SER A 544 -24.09 -5.84 7.33
CA SER A 544 -24.09 -5.40 5.93
C SER A 544 -24.02 -6.57 4.95
N PHE A 545 -23.26 -7.61 5.30
CA PHE A 545 -23.15 -8.82 4.47
C PHE A 545 -24.48 -9.61 4.43
N GLU A 546 -25.13 -9.80 5.58
CA GLU A 546 -26.44 -10.46 5.65
C GLU A 546 -27.53 -9.67 4.92
N GLN A 547 -27.55 -8.33 5.07
CA GLN A 547 -28.48 -7.45 4.35
C GLN A 547 -28.28 -7.53 2.83
N GLU A 548 -27.03 -7.49 2.36
CA GLU A 548 -26.73 -7.52 0.93
C GLU A 548 -27.05 -8.88 0.29
N LEU A 549 -26.88 -9.97 1.03
CA LEU A 549 -27.25 -11.32 0.57
C LEU A 549 -28.74 -11.68 0.79
N GLY A 550 -29.42 -10.99 1.70
CA GLY A 550 -30.79 -11.35 2.12
C GLY A 550 -30.85 -12.70 2.83
N THR A 551 -29.78 -13.15 3.49
CA THR A 551 -29.70 -14.42 4.20
C THR A 551 -28.83 -14.35 5.45
N GLN A 552 -29.06 -15.25 6.39
CA GLN A 552 -28.25 -15.40 7.59
C GLN A 552 -27.02 -16.25 7.28
N VAL A 553 -25.92 -15.97 7.97
CA VAL A 553 -24.66 -16.71 7.84
C VAL A 553 -24.15 -17.19 9.20
N ILE A 554 -23.27 -18.18 9.20
CA ILE A 554 -22.62 -18.68 10.42
C ILE A 554 -21.29 -17.93 10.59
N ARG A 555 -21.18 -17.21 11.71
CA ARG A 555 -19.90 -16.61 12.16
C ARG A 555 -19.47 -17.27 13.46
N PRO A 556 -18.43 -18.12 13.47
CA PRO A 556 -17.85 -18.65 14.70
C PRO A 556 -17.35 -17.53 15.61
N SER A 557 -17.43 -17.71 16.94
CA SER A 557 -16.89 -16.72 17.91
C SER A 557 -15.41 -16.44 17.70
N ILE A 558 -14.67 -17.44 17.24
CA ILE A 558 -13.25 -17.38 16.89
C ILE A 558 -13.01 -17.11 15.40
N ALA A 559 -13.90 -16.40 14.69
CA ALA A 559 -13.80 -16.13 13.26
C ALA A 559 -12.43 -15.59 12.83
N HIS A 560 -11.75 -14.85 13.71
CA HIS A 560 -10.42 -14.28 13.48
C HIS A 560 -9.27 -15.25 13.72
N LEU A 561 -9.52 -16.44 14.30
CA LEU A 561 -8.51 -17.45 14.64
C LEU A 561 -8.68 -18.73 13.81
N MET A 562 -9.57 -18.77 12.85
CA MET A 562 -9.95 -19.98 12.11
C MET A 562 -8.75 -20.67 11.44
N GLY A 563 -7.81 -19.92 10.88
CA GLY A 563 -6.57 -20.48 10.32
C GLY A 563 -5.73 -21.22 11.37
N ALA A 564 -5.50 -20.58 12.52
CA ALA A 564 -4.73 -21.18 13.62
C ALA A 564 -5.50 -22.35 14.25
N TYR A 565 -6.82 -22.23 14.45
CA TYR A 565 -7.65 -23.31 15.00
C TYR A 565 -7.66 -24.52 14.06
N GLY A 566 -7.83 -24.32 12.77
CA GLY A 566 -7.75 -25.40 11.78
C GLY A 566 -6.37 -26.05 11.71
N ALA A 567 -5.30 -25.27 11.82
CA ALA A 567 -3.93 -25.81 11.92
C ALA A 567 -3.77 -26.69 13.18
N ALA A 568 -4.33 -26.27 14.33
CA ALA A 568 -4.33 -27.10 15.55
C ALA A 568 -5.11 -28.42 15.39
N LEU A 569 -6.26 -28.37 14.69
CA LEU A 569 -7.04 -29.59 14.37
C LEU A 569 -6.27 -30.54 13.45
N ILE A 570 -5.55 -29.99 12.45
CA ILE A 570 -4.66 -30.77 11.56
C ILE A 570 -3.52 -31.39 12.39
N ALA A 571 -2.86 -30.62 13.24
CA ALA A 571 -1.81 -31.10 14.15
C ALA A 571 -2.32 -32.24 15.05
N LYS A 572 -3.56 -32.13 15.58
CA LYS A 572 -4.20 -33.21 16.36
C LYS A 572 -4.38 -34.47 15.54
N ARG A 573 -4.91 -34.35 14.32
CA ARG A 573 -5.18 -35.50 13.42
C ARG A 573 -3.92 -36.25 13.03
N HIS A 574 -2.82 -35.54 12.80
CA HIS A 574 -1.56 -36.12 12.33
C HIS A 574 -0.56 -36.40 13.45
N SER A 575 -0.93 -36.11 14.71
CA SER A 575 -0.06 -36.27 15.87
C SER A 575 0.48 -37.68 16.02
N LYS A 576 1.76 -37.78 16.28
CA LYS A 576 2.46 -39.04 16.64
C LYS A 576 2.62 -39.21 18.17
N GLY A 577 1.95 -38.35 18.94
CA GLY A 577 1.95 -38.38 20.41
C GLY A 577 2.97 -37.46 21.09
N THR A 578 3.98 -36.98 20.36
CA THR A 578 4.97 -35.99 20.83
C THR A 578 5.33 -35.09 19.66
N SER A 579 5.43 -33.77 19.90
CA SER A 579 5.85 -32.76 18.94
C SER A 579 7.36 -32.55 18.97
N THR A 580 7.92 -32.12 17.84
CA THR A 580 9.31 -31.69 17.68
C THR A 580 9.53 -30.22 18.06
N ILE A 581 8.48 -29.51 18.45
CA ILE A 581 8.51 -28.09 18.81
C ILE A 581 9.58 -27.79 19.85
N LEU A 582 10.21 -26.62 19.81
CA LEU A 582 11.16 -26.16 20.80
C LEU A 582 10.56 -26.23 22.19
N ASN A 583 11.29 -26.78 23.13
CA ASN A 583 10.89 -26.83 24.55
C ASN A 583 11.06 -25.46 25.25
N GLU A 584 10.62 -25.36 26.50
CA GLU A 584 10.64 -24.10 27.27
C GLU A 584 12.05 -23.48 27.35
N GLU A 585 13.09 -24.27 27.61
CA GLU A 585 14.47 -23.80 27.70
C GLU A 585 14.98 -23.24 26.35
N GLN A 586 14.69 -23.95 25.28
CA GLN A 586 15.04 -23.53 23.91
C GLN A 586 14.29 -22.26 23.50
N VAL A 587 13.00 -22.11 23.82
CA VAL A 587 12.23 -20.89 23.57
C VAL A 587 12.76 -19.73 24.38
N ASN A 588 13.18 -19.95 25.66
CA ASN A 588 13.73 -18.89 26.50
C ASN A 588 15.09 -18.38 25.99
N SER A 589 15.89 -19.26 25.38
CA SER A 589 17.18 -18.93 24.79
C SER A 589 17.12 -18.65 23.27
N PHE A 590 15.92 -18.54 22.71
CA PHE A 590 15.75 -18.35 21.25
C PHE A 590 16.37 -17.04 20.79
N THR A 591 17.20 -17.15 19.76
CA THR A 591 17.78 -16.00 19.04
C THR A 591 17.75 -16.26 17.55
N HIS A 592 17.59 -15.22 16.78
CA HIS A 592 17.70 -15.29 15.33
C HIS A 592 18.39 -14.05 14.77
N SER A 593 18.95 -14.18 13.59
CA SER A 593 19.47 -13.06 12.81
C SER A 593 19.01 -13.16 11.38
N SER A 594 18.72 -12.03 10.77
CA SER A 594 18.31 -11.93 9.38
C SER A 594 19.31 -11.06 8.62
N THR A 595 19.84 -11.56 7.51
CA THR A 595 20.78 -10.82 6.67
C THR A 595 20.34 -10.87 5.22
N GLY A 596 20.50 -9.73 4.55
CA GLY A 596 20.24 -9.64 3.13
C GLY A 596 21.41 -10.10 2.30
N ALA A 597 21.14 -10.83 1.21
CA ALA A 597 22.13 -11.24 0.22
C ALA A 597 21.57 -11.08 -1.20
N VAL A 598 22.47 -11.02 -2.18
CA VAL A 598 22.08 -11.05 -3.60
C VAL A 598 22.57 -12.36 -4.20
N CYS A 599 21.66 -13.09 -4.84
CA CYS A 599 22.01 -14.30 -5.56
C CYS A 599 22.77 -13.96 -6.84
N ASN A 600 23.96 -14.51 -7.02
CA ASN A 600 24.76 -14.36 -8.24
C ASN A 600 24.68 -15.60 -9.15
N GLY A 601 23.74 -16.51 -8.92
CA GLY A 601 23.60 -17.75 -9.67
C GLY A 601 23.06 -17.61 -11.10
N CYS A 602 22.41 -16.48 -11.41
CA CYS A 602 21.88 -16.17 -12.75
C CYS A 602 21.58 -14.68 -12.89
N THR A 603 21.10 -14.25 -14.05
CA THR A 603 20.77 -12.84 -14.36
C THR A 603 19.61 -12.25 -13.56
N ASN A 604 18.82 -13.07 -12.83
CA ASN A 604 17.75 -12.57 -11.98
C ASN A 604 18.25 -11.81 -10.76
N HIS A 605 19.47 -12.08 -10.29
CA HIS A 605 20.08 -11.42 -9.11
C HIS A 605 19.09 -11.30 -7.95
N CYS A 606 18.40 -12.42 -7.60
CA CYS A 606 17.37 -12.42 -6.57
C CYS A 606 17.88 -11.78 -5.27
N ALA A 607 17.09 -10.88 -4.72
CA ALA A 607 17.31 -10.39 -3.36
C ALA A 607 16.90 -11.50 -2.39
N LEU A 608 17.88 -12.03 -1.65
CA LEU A 608 17.68 -13.11 -0.70
C LEU A 608 17.64 -12.55 0.73
N THR A 609 16.82 -13.17 1.56
CA THR A 609 16.85 -13.02 3.01
C THR A 609 17.36 -14.33 3.62
N VAL A 610 18.44 -14.27 4.35
CA VAL A 610 19.05 -15.42 5.02
C VAL A 610 18.75 -15.31 6.51
N ASN A 611 17.87 -16.16 7.02
CA ASN A 611 17.60 -16.28 8.44
C ASN A 611 18.50 -17.37 9.03
N VAL A 612 19.11 -17.06 10.15
CA VAL A 612 19.96 -17.99 10.92
C VAL A 612 19.40 -18.07 12.34
N PHE A 613 19.09 -19.28 12.78
CA PHE A 613 18.51 -19.56 14.09
C PHE A 613 19.58 -20.01 15.09
N ALA A 614 19.23 -20.01 16.39
CA ALA A 614 20.13 -20.32 17.49
C ALA A 614 20.84 -21.69 17.37
N ASP A 615 20.19 -22.68 16.76
CA ASP A 615 20.72 -24.03 16.51
C ASP A 615 21.63 -24.09 15.26
N GLY A 616 21.86 -22.96 14.59
CA GLY A 616 22.67 -22.87 13.37
C GLY A 616 21.93 -23.24 12.08
N GLN A 617 20.65 -23.61 12.15
CA GLN A 617 19.84 -23.81 10.94
C GLN A 617 19.70 -22.49 10.16
N ARG A 618 19.62 -22.63 8.83
CA ARG A 618 19.47 -21.51 7.92
C ARG A 618 18.24 -21.68 7.04
N LEU A 619 17.45 -20.64 6.95
CA LEU A 619 16.36 -20.52 5.99
C LEU A 619 16.69 -19.39 5.02
N ILE A 620 16.71 -19.71 3.71
CA ILE A 620 16.90 -18.72 2.64
C ILE A 620 15.55 -18.48 1.99
N ALA A 621 15.12 -17.24 1.98
CA ALA A 621 13.88 -16.80 1.36
C ALA A 621 14.16 -15.78 0.23
N GLY A 622 13.17 -15.51 -0.62
CA GLY A 622 13.30 -14.59 -1.77
C GLY A 622 13.93 -15.22 -3.02
N ASN A 623 14.35 -16.49 -2.95
CA ASN A 623 14.88 -17.21 -4.10
C ASN A 623 13.76 -17.57 -5.09
N LYS A 624 14.02 -17.40 -6.39
CA LYS A 624 13.11 -17.80 -7.48
C LYS A 624 13.43 -19.20 -8.03
N CYS A 625 14.45 -19.87 -7.49
CA CYS A 625 14.84 -21.24 -7.81
C CYS A 625 15.65 -21.85 -6.65
N GLU A 626 15.92 -23.12 -6.71
CA GLU A 626 16.63 -23.85 -5.65
C GLU A 626 18.16 -23.59 -5.59
N LYS A 627 18.75 -22.89 -6.58
CA LYS A 627 20.21 -22.67 -6.61
C LYS A 627 20.80 -22.10 -5.31
N PRO A 628 20.19 -21.11 -4.64
CA PRO A 628 20.74 -20.59 -3.40
C PRO A 628 20.66 -21.54 -2.20
N THR A 629 19.76 -22.53 -2.25
CA THR A 629 19.53 -23.49 -1.16
C THR A 629 20.31 -24.80 -1.34
N LEU A 630 20.89 -25.01 -2.53
CA LEU A 630 21.69 -26.21 -2.80
C LEU A 630 22.98 -26.22 -1.97
N ARG A 631 23.33 -27.36 -1.41
CA ARG A 631 24.62 -27.55 -0.72
C ARG A 631 25.78 -27.37 -1.72
N ALA A 632 26.84 -26.68 -1.27
CA ALA A 632 28.03 -26.49 -2.07
C ALA A 632 28.58 -27.87 -2.51
N GLY A 633 28.66 -28.10 -3.84
CA GLY A 633 29.15 -29.34 -4.42
C GLY A 633 28.07 -30.33 -4.91
N ALA A 634 26.77 -30.03 -4.71
CA ALA A 634 25.71 -30.81 -5.33
C ALA A 634 25.76 -30.60 -6.86
N LYS A 635 26.15 -31.62 -7.61
CA LYS A 635 26.07 -31.60 -9.07
C LYS A 635 24.61 -31.81 -9.46
N GLN A 636 23.96 -30.74 -9.88
CA GLN A 636 22.72 -30.86 -10.66
C GLN A 636 23.12 -31.13 -12.10
N GLU A 637 22.61 -32.16 -12.73
CA GLU A 637 22.60 -32.27 -14.18
C GLU A 637 21.69 -31.18 -14.73
N ALA A 638 22.26 -30.00 -14.91
CA ALA A 638 21.51 -28.88 -15.43
C ALA A 638 21.31 -29.05 -16.94
N LEU A 639 20.08 -28.99 -17.38
CA LEU A 639 19.77 -28.79 -18.80
C LEU A 639 20.45 -27.52 -19.30
N PRO A 640 20.81 -27.43 -20.58
CA PRO A 640 21.40 -26.24 -21.16
C PRO A 640 20.48 -25.02 -20.94
N ASP A 641 21.05 -23.93 -20.44
CA ASP A 641 20.32 -22.64 -20.30
C ASP A 641 20.21 -22.00 -21.70
N LEU A 642 19.11 -22.27 -22.39
CA LEU A 642 18.86 -21.75 -23.76
C LEU A 642 18.71 -20.24 -23.78
N TYR A 643 18.25 -19.59 -22.69
CA TYR A 643 18.23 -18.13 -22.61
C TYR A 643 19.63 -17.53 -22.56
N LYS A 644 20.56 -18.17 -21.85
CA LYS A 644 21.96 -17.77 -21.87
C LYS A 644 22.54 -17.90 -23.28
N VAL A 645 22.28 -19.05 -23.97
CA VAL A 645 22.72 -19.26 -25.35
C VAL A 645 22.16 -18.17 -26.28
N LYS A 646 20.84 -17.86 -26.18
CA LYS A 646 20.21 -16.79 -26.94
C LYS A 646 20.87 -15.42 -26.67
N ASN A 647 21.09 -15.07 -25.41
CA ASN A 647 21.73 -13.82 -25.05
C ASN A 647 23.18 -13.71 -25.51
N ASP A 648 23.94 -14.77 -25.41
CA ASP A 648 25.32 -14.81 -25.89
C ASP A 648 25.36 -14.69 -27.42
N LEU A 649 24.42 -15.31 -28.14
CA LEU A 649 24.26 -15.14 -29.58
C LEU A 649 23.94 -13.69 -29.95
N LEU A 650 22.95 -13.08 -29.30
CA LEU A 650 22.60 -11.67 -29.55
C LEU A 650 23.76 -10.71 -29.27
N ARG A 651 24.54 -10.99 -28.23
CA ARG A 651 25.76 -10.21 -27.92
C ARG A 651 26.79 -10.27 -29.01
N SER A 652 26.90 -11.41 -29.74
CA SER A 652 27.87 -11.59 -30.82
C SER A 652 27.62 -10.71 -32.05
N TYR A 653 26.44 -10.09 -32.13
CA TYR A 653 26.10 -9.13 -33.18
C TYR A 653 26.58 -7.72 -32.88
N ARG A 654 26.98 -7.38 -31.64
CA ARG A 654 27.53 -6.08 -31.29
C ARG A 654 28.90 -5.87 -31.85
N GLY A 655 29.10 -4.75 -32.55
CA GLY A 655 30.37 -4.42 -33.19
C GLY A 655 30.81 -5.41 -34.26
N ARG A 656 29.88 -6.19 -34.84
CA ARG A 656 30.17 -7.22 -35.85
C ARG A 656 30.66 -6.61 -37.14
N TYR A 657 30.15 -5.46 -37.51
CA TYR A 657 30.47 -4.75 -38.75
C TYR A 657 30.83 -3.28 -38.41
N HIS A 658 31.77 -2.71 -39.18
CA HIS A 658 32.22 -1.33 -39.03
C HIS A 658 31.99 -0.54 -40.31
N HIS A 659 31.35 0.58 -40.23
CA HIS A 659 31.09 1.53 -41.32
C HIS A 659 31.17 2.97 -40.82
N GLU A 660 31.40 3.93 -41.72
CA GLU A 660 31.43 5.35 -41.36
C GLU A 660 30.05 5.86 -40.87
N LYS A 661 28.99 5.39 -41.52
CA LYS A 661 27.61 5.76 -41.14
C LYS A 661 27.11 4.83 -40.03
N LYS A 662 26.55 5.42 -38.96
CA LYS A 662 26.02 4.66 -37.83
C LYS A 662 24.50 4.79 -37.73
N ILE A 663 23.86 3.71 -37.27
CA ILE A 663 22.46 3.68 -36.94
C ILE A 663 22.26 3.01 -35.57
N GLY A 664 21.53 3.65 -34.68
CA GLY A 664 21.22 3.12 -33.35
C GLY A 664 20.07 2.09 -33.41
N ILE A 665 20.21 0.99 -32.69
CA ILE A 665 19.15 -0.01 -32.50
C ILE A 665 18.95 -0.20 -31.00
N PRO A 666 17.77 0.16 -30.44
CA PRO A 666 17.44 -0.15 -29.06
C PRO A 666 17.16 -1.66 -28.92
N LEU A 667 17.86 -2.34 -28.04
CA LEU A 667 17.65 -3.77 -27.78
C LEU A 667 16.51 -3.93 -26.75
N VAL A 668 15.28 -3.80 -27.21
CA VAL A 668 14.07 -3.79 -26.40
C VAL A 668 12.93 -4.54 -27.07
N LEU A 669 11.97 -5.03 -26.28
CA LEU A 669 10.73 -5.65 -26.74
C LEU A 669 10.99 -6.64 -27.90
N ASN A 670 10.26 -6.55 -28.99
CA ASN A 670 10.40 -7.45 -30.15
C ASN A 670 11.68 -7.26 -30.96
N MET A 671 12.51 -6.25 -30.66
CA MET A 671 13.81 -6.07 -31.31
C MET A 671 14.80 -7.21 -31.02
N TYR A 672 14.61 -7.95 -29.90
CA TYR A 672 15.46 -9.10 -29.58
C TYR A 672 15.42 -10.19 -30.65
N ASP A 673 14.24 -10.56 -31.12
CA ASP A 673 14.09 -11.68 -32.06
C ASP A 673 14.56 -11.34 -33.49
N LEU A 674 14.41 -10.09 -33.89
CA LEU A 674 14.78 -9.61 -35.22
C LEU A 674 16.16 -8.95 -35.30
N LEU A 675 16.89 -8.86 -34.18
CA LEU A 675 18.20 -8.22 -34.15
C LEU A 675 19.17 -8.77 -35.22
N PRO A 676 19.34 -10.11 -35.39
CA PRO A 676 20.23 -10.64 -36.43
C PRO A 676 19.89 -10.18 -37.86
N PHE A 677 18.57 -10.13 -38.15
CA PHE A 677 18.10 -9.66 -39.45
C PHE A 677 18.43 -8.17 -39.66
N TRP A 678 18.14 -7.30 -38.67
CA TRP A 678 18.36 -5.88 -38.81
C TRP A 678 19.83 -5.51 -38.88
N VAL A 679 20.70 -6.20 -38.13
CA VAL A 679 22.15 -5.99 -38.18
C VAL A 679 22.69 -6.29 -39.57
N GLU A 680 22.29 -7.44 -40.16
CA GLU A 680 22.71 -7.81 -41.49
C GLU A 680 22.13 -6.86 -42.56
N PHE A 681 20.86 -6.52 -42.47
CA PHE A 681 20.19 -5.58 -43.36
C PHE A 681 20.91 -4.24 -43.43
N PHE A 682 21.21 -3.62 -42.28
CA PHE A 682 21.89 -2.34 -42.24
C PHE A 682 23.35 -2.44 -42.68
N HIS A 683 24.03 -3.56 -42.41
CA HIS A 683 25.35 -3.81 -42.94
C HIS A 683 25.38 -3.78 -44.47
N GLN A 684 24.41 -4.45 -45.12
CA GLN A 684 24.31 -4.45 -46.59
C GLN A 684 24.00 -3.05 -47.17
N LEU A 685 23.40 -2.18 -46.37
CA LEU A 685 23.17 -0.77 -46.73
C LEU A 685 24.36 0.15 -46.40
N GLY A 686 25.46 -0.37 -45.85
CA GLY A 686 26.66 0.38 -45.51
C GLY A 686 26.57 1.13 -44.19
N TYR A 687 25.75 0.66 -43.22
CA TYR A 687 25.68 1.19 -41.88
C TYR A 687 26.28 0.26 -40.85
N GLU A 688 26.99 0.84 -39.91
CA GLU A 688 27.35 0.20 -38.63
C GLU A 688 26.16 0.29 -37.68
N THR A 689 25.75 -0.83 -37.07
CA THR A 689 24.69 -0.84 -36.09
C THR A 689 25.25 -0.64 -34.67
N LEU A 690 24.82 0.43 -34.01
CA LEU A 690 25.10 0.65 -32.58
C LEU A 690 23.92 0.13 -31.76
N ILE A 691 24.15 -1.02 -31.07
CA ILE A 691 23.09 -1.70 -30.31
C ILE A 691 23.21 -1.26 -28.83
N SER A 692 22.08 -0.81 -28.24
CA SER A 692 22.07 -0.40 -26.83
C SER A 692 22.47 -1.57 -25.90
N PRO A 693 23.10 -1.30 -24.74
CA PRO A 693 23.58 -2.33 -23.82
C PRO A 693 22.43 -3.11 -23.17
N GLN A 694 22.76 -4.07 -22.34
CA GLN A 694 21.79 -4.81 -21.55
C GLN A 694 21.10 -3.86 -20.55
N THR A 695 19.77 -3.99 -20.38
CA THR A 695 18.96 -3.21 -19.45
C THR A 695 19.55 -3.22 -18.03
N SER A 696 19.59 -2.06 -17.41
CA SER A 696 20.01 -1.89 -16.01
C SER A 696 19.09 -0.88 -15.29
N LYS A 697 19.13 -0.86 -13.96
CA LYS A 697 18.41 0.15 -13.17
C LYS A 697 18.89 1.56 -13.50
N ALA A 698 20.19 1.75 -13.72
CA ALA A 698 20.75 3.06 -14.08
C ALA A 698 20.15 3.59 -15.39
N MET A 699 19.97 2.72 -16.40
CA MET A 699 19.29 3.10 -17.65
C MET A 699 17.83 3.48 -17.42
N TYR A 700 17.11 2.76 -16.57
CA TYR A 700 15.74 3.12 -16.21
C TYR A 700 15.67 4.52 -15.58
N HIS A 701 16.52 4.79 -14.60
CA HIS A 701 16.52 6.08 -13.90
C HIS A 701 16.98 7.26 -14.79
N SER A 702 17.90 7.04 -15.73
CA SER A 702 18.40 8.14 -16.61
C SER A 702 17.31 8.76 -17.49
N ALA A 703 16.24 8.00 -17.82
CA ALA A 703 15.17 8.46 -18.69
C ALA A 703 13.78 8.36 -18.05
N GLN A 704 13.71 8.23 -16.73
CA GLN A 704 12.45 8.06 -16.00
C GLN A 704 11.49 9.25 -16.21
N HIS A 705 12.04 10.45 -16.37
CA HIS A 705 11.28 11.69 -16.60
C HIS A 705 10.46 11.67 -17.92
N SER A 706 10.95 10.99 -18.97
CA SER A 706 10.30 10.95 -20.27
C SER A 706 9.16 9.91 -20.37
N ILE A 707 8.94 9.08 -19.34
CA ILE A 707 7.88 8.07 -19.31
C ILE A 707 6.52 8.76 -19.22
N PRO A 708 5.61 8.58 -20.22
CA PRO A 708 4.37 9.33 -20.30
C PRO A 708 3.30 8.89 -19.29
N SER A 709 3.42 7.68 -18.75
CA SER A 709 2.46 7.12 -17.80
C SER A 709 3.11 6.08 -16.88
N ASP A 710 2.82 6.18 -15.59
CA ASP A 710 3.23 5.20 -14.58
C ASP A 710 2.54 3.83 -14.77
N THR A 711 1.41 3.79 -15.50
CA THR A 711 0.68 2.56 -15.81
C THR A 711 1.33 1.72 -16.91
N ALA A 712 2.28 2.26 -17.67
CA ALA A 712 3.04 1.49 -18.64
C ALA A 712 3.77 0.31 -17.97
N CYS A 713 3.81 -0.84 -18.63
CA CYS A 713 4.52 -2.00 -18.10
C CYS A 713 6.05 -1.74 -18.05
N LEU A 714 6.76 -2.41 -17.16
CA LEU A 714 8.21 -2.21 -17.01
C LEU A 714 8.98 -2.41 -18.32
N PRO A 715 8.70 -3.42 -19.16
CA PRO A 715 9.38 -3.57 -20.47
C PRO A 715 9.25 -2.34 -21.38
N ALA A 716 8.10 -1.65 -21.36
CA ALA A 716 7.92 -0.41 -22.10
C ALA A 716 8.66 0.77 -21.44
N LYS A 717 8.62 0.88 -20.11
CA LYS A 717 9.33 1.95 -19.39
C LYS A 717 10.85 1.93 -19.63
N VAL A 718 11.47 0.75 -19.69
CA VAL A 718 12.92 0.66 -19.90
C VAL A 718 13.35 1.01 -21.32
N VAL A 719 12.43 1.05 -22.30
CA VAL A 719 12.72 1.53 -23.67
C VAL A 719 13.30 2.93 -23.64
N HIS A 720 12.73 3.82 -22.81
CA HIS A 720 13.20 5.19 -22.66
C HIS A 720 14.69 5.28 -22.33
N GLY A 721 15.16 4.44 -21.40
CA GLY A 721 16.59 4.37 -21.04
C GLY A 721 17.49 3.89 -22.18
N HIS A 722 17.01 2.97 -22.99
CA HIS A 722 17.75 2.49 -24.17
C HIS A 722 17.84 3.57 -25.27
N ILE A 723 16.77 4.32 -25.49
CA ILE A 723 16.78 5.45 -26.42
C ILE A 723 17.68 6.56 -25.90
N GLN A 724 17.57 6.94 -24.61
CA GLN A 724 18.44 7.95 -23.99
C GLN A 724 19.92 7.57 -24.15
N TRP A 725 20.26 6.30 -23.87
CA TRP A 725 21.64 5.84 -24.08
C TRP A 725 22.12 6.02 -25.53
N LEU A 726 21.27 5.75 -26.52
CA LEU A 726 21.61 5.96 -27.94
C LEU A 726 21.77 7.44 -28.29
N LEU A 727 20.91 8.31 -27.75
CA LEU A 727 21.05 9.77 -27.88
C LEU A 727 22.38 10.27 -27.28
N ASP A 728 22.75 9.79 -26.11
CA ASP A 728 24.02 10.12 -25.44
C ASP A 728 25.25 9.66 -26.23
N GLN A 729 25.11 8.64 -27.13
CA GLN A 729 26.17 8.23 -28.07
C GLN A 729 26.21 9.10 -29.34
N HIS A 730 25.38 10.13 -29.44
CA HIS A 730 25.30 11.06 -30.57
C HIS A 730 25.10 10.37 -31.93
N VAL A 731 24.27 9.32 -31.98
CA VAL A 731 23.88 8.69 -33.25
C VAL A 731 22.91 9.59 -34.00
N GLU A 732 23.12 9.81 -35.29
CA GLU A 732 22.26 10.66 -36.11
C GLU A 732 20.87 10.04 -36.36
N LYS A 733 20.76 8.71 -36.32
CA LYS A 733 19.52 7.97 -36.61
C LYS A 733 19.36 6.81 -35.66
N ILE A 734 18.13 6.65 -35.15
CA ILE A 734 17.73 5.48 -34.36
C ILE A 734 16.65 4.74 -35.15
N PHE A 735 16.83 3.43 -35.29
CA PHE A 735 15.83 2.57 -35.91
C PHE A 735 15.06 1.80 -34.84
N TYR A 736 13.79 2.15 -34.72
CA TYR A 736 12.86 1.49 -33.83
C TYR A 736 11.46 1.42 -34.49
N PRO A 737 11.16 0.31 -35.18
CA PRO A 737 9.94 0.20 -35.99
C PRO A 737 8.70 -0.10 -35.17
N CYS A 738 7.56 0.42 -35.59
CA CYS A 738 6.24 -0.01 -35.14
C CYS A 738 5.98 -1.44 -35.68
N MET A 739 5.67 -2.39 -34.78
CA MET A 739 5.48 -3.79 -35.12
C MET A 739 4.09 -4.26 -34.69
N THR A 740 3.13 -4.15 -35.60
CA THR A 740 1.71 -4.45 -35.30
C THR A 740 1.47 -5.95 -35.11
N TYR A 741 2.17 -6.81 -35.85
CA TYR A 741 2.04 -8.26 -35.76
C TYR A 741 3.36 -8.96 -36.14
N ASN A 742 3.51 -10.18 -35.69
CA ASN A 742 4.60 -11.07 -36.05
C ASN A 742 4.20 -12.00 -37.20
N VAL A 743 5.18 -12.72 -37.75
CA VAL A 743 4.93 -13.76 -38.77
C VAL A 743 4.03 -14.83 -38.12
N ASP A 744 3.02 -15.26 -38.89
CA ASP A 744 2.17 -16.38 -38.50
C ASP A 744 2.95 -17.70 -38.65
N GLU A 745 3.33 -18.29 -37.52
CA GLU A 745 4.03 -19.59 -37.46
C GLU A 745 3.06 -20.79 -37.37
N GLN A 746 1.74 -20.51 -37.45
CA GLN A 746 0.66 -21.51 -37.37
C GLN A 746 0.66 -22.34 -36.08
N ILE A 747 1.20 -21.77 -34.98
CA ILE A 747 1.27 -22.39 -33.65
C ILE A 747 0.22 -21.80 -32.70
N SER A 748 -0.30 -20.61 -33.01
CA SER A 748 -1.19 -19.84 -32.16
C SER A 748 -2.32 -19.19 -33.00
N ASP A 749 -3.46 -19.00 -32.37
CA ASP A 749 -4.63 -18.34 -33.01
C ASP A 749 -4.47 -16.84 -33.16
N ASN A 750 -3.46 -16.25 -32.53
CA ASN A 750 -3.22 -14.80 -32.54
C ASN A 750 -1.72 -14.50 -32.67
N HIS A 751 -1.38 -13.65 -33.62
CA HIS A 751 -0.02 -13.16 -33.86
C HIS A 751 0.09 -11.64 -33.83
N PHE A 752 -0.95 -10.92 -33.37
CA PHE A 752 -0.89 -9.48 -33.11
C PHE A 752 -0.09 -9.17 -31.85
N ASN A 753 0.74 -8.14 -31.95
CA ASN A 753 1.47 -7.62 -30.80
C ASN A 753 0.57 -6.78 -29.90
N CYS A 754 0.95 -6.67 -28.62
CA CYS A 754 0.26 -5.76 -27.72
C CYS A 754 0.45 -4.29 -28.19
N PRO A 755 -0.47 -3.36 -27.85
CA PRO A 755 -0.39 -1.97 -28.28
C PRO A 755 0.93 -1.27 -27.94
N LEU A 756 1.58 -1.61 -26.81
CA LEU A 756 2.87 -1.06 -26.41
C LEU A 756 4.03 -1.51 -27.31
N VAL A 757 3.95 -2.70 -27.92
CA VAL A 757 4.92 -3.13 -28.92
C VAL A 757 4.60 -2.53 -30.28
N ALA A 758 3.31 -2.47 -30.64
CA ALA A 758 2.85 -2.04 -31.94
C ALA A 758 3.11 -0.55 -32.20
N TYR A 759 2.91 0.33 -31.19
CA TYR A 759 2.86 1.78 -31.37
C TYR A 759 3.80 2.57 -30.45
N TYR A 760 4.60 1.92 -29.62
CA TYR A 760 5.47 2.61 -28.65
C TYR A 760 6.57 3.47 -29.28
N PRO A 761 7.08 3.16 -30.49
CA PRO A 761 7.98 4.07 -31.20
C PRO A 761 7.41 5.48 -31.38
N GLU A 762 6.12 5.63 -31.67
CA GLU A 762 5.44 6.93 -31.81
C GLU A 762 5.35 7.65 -30.45
N GLN A 763 5.17 6.90 -29.34
CA GLN A 763 5.19 7.48 -28.00
C GLN A 763 6.59 7.98 -27.62
N ILE A 764 7.64 7.26 -28.01
CA ILE A 764 9.02 7.66 -27.77
C ILE A 764 9.31 8.97 -28.52
N ASP A 765 8.98 9.02 -29.81
CA ASP A 765 9.18 10.22 -30.66
C ASP A 765 8.45 11.46 -30.10
N ALA A 766 7.28 11.28 -29.52
CA ALA A 766 6.48 12.35 -28.93
C ALA A 766 6.97 12.81 -27.53
N ASN A 767 7.81 12.04 -26.82
CA ASN A 767 8.19 12.30 -25.43
C ASN A 767 9.71 12.41 -25.21
N MET A 768 10.52 12.25 -26.23
CA MET A 768 11.98 12.36 -26.15
C MET A 768 12.49 13.20 -27.32
N ASP A 769 13.23 14.27 -27.02
CA ASP A 769 13.86 15.20 -27.97
C ASP A 769 15.17 14.65 -28.53
#